data_29507d9eb37ae1d39822830052b8a61a
#
_entry.id   29507d9eb37ae1d39822830052b8a61a
#
_cell.length_a   1.000
_cell.length_b   1.000
_cell.length_c   1.000
_cell.angle_alpha   90.00
_cell.angle_beta   90.00
_cell.angle_gamma   90.00
#
_symmetry.space_group_name_H-M   'P 1'
#
loop_
_entity.id
_entity.type
_entity.pdbx_description
1 polymer ?
#
loop_
_entity_poly.entity_id
_entity_poly.type
_entity_poly.pdbx_seq_one_letter_code
_entity_poly.pdbx_strand_id
1 'polypeptide(L)'
;PMHARLVKGAYWDYEIKNSQVFGHEGYSVFTKKAHTDISYLACAEKMLSIKNLLPKFATHNAHTIAAIHQMGGQANFEYQRLYGMGELLYKSAESVLGKNNKTTIYAPIGKYKDLLPYLVRRLLENGANSSFINRLLDPETDSLWLAESPVKKIAEESKEIPMPVNIFNDRLNSKGLDLSEQANLDKLKDCLKNFDGKTKRAESVYDSRNPGNSEKHISKSLSNGTDIGSVYFDSCESIEKAFSYYKKSSWTKTSVVYRAEVLKKIADFIENNPNELLYYLIHEAGKHIEDAVDEIREAVDFLRYYSDEAIKLQSTSNKLNGPTGEENILTYHPRGRFLCISPWNFPVAILIGQISAALATGNDVISKPSEHTPILASIITNIFHSQGVPEGALQLVLGDGMNGATLTKSKSLKGVAFTGSTDTARKIQSSLLDNHKEIVKFIAETGGLNCMIVDSSALLEQVTDDVIRSAFNSAGQRCSALRVLIVQEDVYQDVIDMVAGAMEVLDIGPTENFNNDIGPIISKDAFSKLKDYIEVASIDGKNVIQPHDYINNIYIPPTIIEIESLSELESEQFGPILHIMKFKAGNIQGVVEEINKLNYGLTLGVHTRVESRADEIARTANVGNVYINRDIVGAVVGVQPFGGEGLSGTGCKAGGPNYLSQFVNEQVVSKNIVAFGGNTELLNLQNKE
;
A
#
# COMPACT_ATOMS: atom_id res chain seq x y z
N PRO A 1 -21.93 -21.97 -36.80
CA PRO A 1 -21.17 -20.76 -36.57
C PRO A 1 -20.84 -20.59 -35.09
N MET A 2 -19.69 -19.98 -34.80
CA MET A 2 -19.35 -19.55 -33.45
C MET A 2 -20.19 -18.34 -33.06
N HIS A 3 -20.69 -18.30 -31.84
CA HIS A 3 -21.41 -17.15 -31.31
C HIS A 3 -20.47 -16.26 -30.54
N ALA A 4 -20.41 -14.96 -30.84
CA ALA A 4 -19.60 -14.02 -30.08
C ALA A 4 -20.44 -12.80 -29.73
N ARG A 5 -20.35 -12.37 -28.47
CA ARG A 5 -21.05 -11.20 -27.94
C ARG A 5 -20.09 -10.03 -27.83
N LEU A 6 -20.48 -8.90 -28.41
CA LEU A 6 -19.79 -7.63 -28.23
C LEU A 6 -20.57 -6.77 -27.23
N VAL A 7 -19.89 -6.27 -26.22
CA VAL A 7 -20.48 -5.43 -25.17
C VAL A 7 -19.47 -4.38 -24.72
N LYS A 8 -19.93 -3.19 -24.32
CA LYS A 8 -19.09 -2.20 -23.62
C LYS A 8 -18.89 -2.66 -22.18
N GLY A 9 -17.67 -2.52 -21.66
CA GLY A 9 -17.29 -3.04 -20.36
C GLY A 9 -18.08 -2.45 -19.20
N ALA A 10 -18.30 -3.25 -18.15
CA ALA A 10 -19.10 -2.91 -16.99
C ALA A 10 -18.29 -2.48 -15.76
N TYR A 11 -16.96 -2.61 -15.77
CA TYR A 11 -16.07 -2.37 -14.63
C TYR A 11 -15.06 -1.25 -14.90
N TRP A 12 -15.47 -0.26 -15.68
CA TRP A 12 -14.60 0.82 -16.12
C TRP A 12 -13.97 1.60 -14.96
N ASP A 13 -14.75 1.94 -13.94
CA ASP A 13 -14.31 2.62 -12.72
C ASP A 13 -13.30 1.80 -11.91
N TYR A 14 -13.52 0.49 -11.83
CA TYR A 14 -12.61 -0.45 -11.18
C TYR A 14 -11.25 -0.52 -11.91
N GLU A 15 -11.26 -0.63 -13.24
CA GLU A 15 -10.06 -0.69 -14.07
C GLU A 15 -9.24 0.63 -13.99
N ILE A 16 -9.93 1.78 -13.98
CA ILE A 16 -9.27 3.08 -13.78
C ILE A 16 -8.62 3.14 -12.40
N LYS A 17 -9.35 2.79 -11.34
CA LYS A 17 -8.85 2.78 -9.97
C LYS A 17 -7.64 1.85 -9.83
N ASN A 18 -7.74 0.62 -10.35
CA ASN A 18 -6.67 -0.36 -10.24
C ASN A 18 -5.40 0.10 -10.95
N SER A 19 -5.51 0.62 -12.18
CA SER A 19 -4.34 1.15 -12.89
C SER A 19 -3.64 2.27 -12.11
N GLN A 20 -4.40 3.12 -11.39
CA GLN A 20 -3.85 4.16 -10.52
C GLN A 20 -3.20 3.58 -9.26
N VAL A 21 -3.85 2.62 -8.60
CA VAL A 21 -3.36 1.96 -7.39
C VAL A 21 -2.06 1.21 -7.68
N PHE A 22 -2.02 0.43 -8.76
CA PHE A 22 -0.84 -0.36 -9.14
C PHE A 22 0.24 0.44 -9.91
N GLY A 23 -0.02 1.73 -10.20
CA GLY A 23 0.96 2.59 -10.86
C GLY A 23 1.33 2.15 -12.28
N HIS A 24 0.36 1.60 -13.03
CA HIS A 24 0.60 1.15 -14.41
C HIS A 24 0.98 2.32 -15.32
N GLU A 25 1.65 2.05 -16.44
CA GLU A 25 2.05 3.09 -17.41
C GLU A 25 0.85 3.81 -18.03
N GLY A 26 -0.31 3.14 -18.10
CA GLY A 26 -1.54 3.66 -18.68
C GLY A 26 -2.76 2.91 -18.18
N TYR A 27 -3.84 3.06 -18.93
CA TYR A 27 -5.11 2.41 -18.63
C TYR A 27 -5.38 1.27 -19.61
N SER A 28 -5.83 0.12 -19.10
CA SER A 28 -6.31 -1.02 -19.91
C SER A 28 -7.61 -0.72 -20.64
N VAL A 29 -8.31 0.34 -20.23
CA VAL A 29 -9.59 0.80 -20.79
C VAL A 29 -9.48 2.21 -21.33
N PHE A 30 -10.37 2.56 -22.28
CA PHE A 30 -10.42 3.92 -22.79
C PHE A 30 -10.92 4.89 -21.70
N THR A 31 -10.26 6.03 -21.57
CA THR A 31 -10.63 7.08 -20.61
C THR A 31 -11.71 8.02 -21.13
N LYS A 32 -11.92 8.06 -22.47
CA LYS A 32 -12.96 8.83 -23.13
C LYS A 32 -14.04 7.92 -23.70
N LYS A 33 -15.31 8.24 -23.43
CA LYS A 33 -16.43 7.46 -23.88
C LYS A 33 -16.51 7.37 -25.41
N ALA A 34 -16.19 8.46 -26.12
CA ALA A 34 -16.17 8.48 -27.58
C ALA A 34 -15.19 7.45 -28.17
N HIS A 35 -14.02 7.21 -27.53
CA HIS A 35 -13.07 6.16 -27.96
C HIS A 35 -13.68 4.77 -27.81
N THR A 36 -14.38 4.49 -26.69
CA THR A 36 -15.09 3.21 -26.50
C THR A 36 -16.17 3.01 -27.58
N ASP A 37 -16.93 4.07 -27.92
CA ASP A 37 -17.99 4.00 -28.92
C ASP A 37 -17.40 3.70 -30.30
N ILE A 38 -16.30 4.34 -30.68
CA ILE A 38 -15.61 4.10 -31.97
C ILE A 38 -15.02 2.68 -32.00
N SER A 39 -14.34 2.24 -30.96
CA SER A 39 -13.78 0.88 -30.87
C SER A 39 -14.87 -0.17 -30.98
N TYR A 40 -16.01 0.06 -30.32
CA TYR A 40 -17.15 -0.85 -30.42
C TYR A 40 -17.65 -0.97 -31.88
N LEU A 41 -17.80 0.15 -32.62
CA LEU A 41 -18.22 0.14 -33.99
C LEU A 41 -17.19 -0.53 -34.91
N ALA A 42 -15.91 -0.30 -34.74
CA ALA A 42 -14.85 -0.96 -35.50
C ALA A 42 -14.83 -2.49 -35.24
N CYS A 43 -15.01 -2.91 -34.00
CA CYS A 43 -15.15 -4.33 -33.65
C CYS A 43 -16.44 -4.93 -34.29
N ALA A 44 -17.53 -4.20 -34.27
CA ALA A 44 -18.78 -4.65 -34.86
C ALA A 44 -18.63 -4.86 -36.38
N GLU A 45 -18.03 -3.92 -37.11
CA GLU A 45 -17.73 -4.06 -38.53
C GLU A 45 -16.87 -5.30 -38.84
N LYS A 46 -15.81 -5.49 -38.04
CA LYS A 46 -14.93 -6.67 -38.14
C LYS A 46 -15.70 -7.96 -37.92
N MET A 47 -16.53 -8.04 -36.89
CA MET A 47 -17.32 -9.24 -36.58
C MET A 47 -18.31 -9.56 -37.69
N LEU A 48 -18.97 -8.55 -38.26
CA LEU A 48 -19.91 -8.71 -39.39
C LEU A 48 -19.23 -9.25 -40.66
N SER A 49 -17.95 -9.01 -40.84
CA SER A 49 -17.15 -9.51 -41.98
C SER A 49 -16.78 -10.99 -41.88
N ILE A 50 -16.95 -11.64 -40.73
CA ILE A 50 -16.47 -13.03 -40.46
C ILE A 50 -17.60 -14.02 -40.77
N LYS A 51 -17.47 -14.83 -41.81
CA LYS A 51 -18.53 -15.75 -42.33
C LYS A 51 -18.99 -16.79 -41.30
N ASN A 52 -18.14 -17.29 -40.45
CA ASN A 52 -18.43 -18.38 -39.50
C ASN A 52 -18.77 -17.86 -38.10
N LEU A 53 -18.99 -16.58 -37.94
CA LEU A 53 -19.37 -15.92 -36.70
C LEU A 53 -20.82 -15.48 -36.75
N LEU A 54 -21.59 -15.71 -35.67
CA LEU A 54 -22.86 -15.06 -35.41
C LEU A 54 -22.62 -13.97 -34.36
N PRO A 55 -22.51 -12.70 -34.79
CA PRO A 55 -22.34 -11.58 -33.87
C PRO A 55 -23.59 -11.34 -33.06
N LYS A 56 -23.39 -11.01 -31.78
CA LYS A 56 -24.44 -10.57 -30.85
C LYS A 56 -24.02 -9.22 -30.24
N PHE A 57 -24.80 -8.20 -30.56
CA PHE A 57 -24.49 -6.81 -30.18
C PHE A 57 -25.30 -6.36 -28.99
N ALA A 58 -24.68 -6.27 -27.84
CA ALA A 58 -25.31 -5.80 -26.60
C ALA A 58 -25.15 -4.28 -26.49
N THR A 59 -26.27 -3.55 -26.60
CA THR A 59 -26.23 -2.09 -26.51
C THR A 59 -27.64 -1.51 -26.16
N HIS A 60 -27.63 -0.37 -25.47
CA HIS A 60 -28.84 0.46 -25.24
C HIS A 60 -28.67 1.87 -25.83
N ASN A 61 -27.79 2.03 -26.81
CA ASN A 61 -27.50 3.29 -27.48
C ASN A 61 -28.09 3.30 -28.90
N ALA A 62 -28.98 4.26 -29.20
CA ALA A 62 -29.68 4.36 -30.47
C ALA A 62 -28.74 4.55 -31.67
N HIS A 63 -27.69 5.40 -31.51
CA HIS A 63 -26.68 5.61 -32.57
C HIS A 63 -25.96 4.31 -32.89
N THR A 64 -25.57 3.55 -31.87
CA THR A 64 -24.88 2.25 -32.03
C THR A 64 -25.81 1.26 -32.79
N ILE A 65 -27.11 1.18 -32.43
CA ILE A 65 -28.07 0.32 -33.11
C ILE A 65 -28.19 0.70 -34.61
N ALA A 66 -28.35 1.98 -34.88
CA ALA A 66 -28.46 2.48 -36.25
C ALA A 66 -27.22 2.22 -37.10
N ALA A 67 -26.04 2.49 -36.55
CA ALA A 67 -24.75 2.25 -37.19
C ALA A 67 -24.54 0.76 -37.50
N ILE A 68 -24.82 -0.15 -36.55
CA ILE A 68 -24.71 -1.60 -36.77
C ILE A 68 -25.70 -2.07 -37.83
N HIS A 69 -26.94 -1.56 -37.80
CA HIS A 69 -27.94 -1.89 -38.82
C HIS A 69 -27.45 -1.51 -40.21
N GLN A 70 -26.90 -0.30 -40.38
CA GLN A 70 -26.35 0.17 -41.64
C GLN A 70 -25.15 -0.65 -42.13
N MET A 71 -24.20 -0.96 -41.23
CA MET A 71 -23.03 -1.79 -41.52
C MET A 71 -23.40 -3.25 -41.82
N GLY A 72 -24.40 -3.77 -41.12
CA GLY A 72 -24.80 -5.18 -41.20
C GLY A 72 -25.47 -5.57 -42.53
N GLY A 73 -26.17 -4.65 -43.19
CA GLY A 73 -26.84 -4.94 -44.45
C GLY A 73 -27.69 -6.21 -44.38
N GLN A 74 -27.28 -7.24 -45.13
CA GLN A 74 -27.92 -8.57 -45.15
C GLN A 74 -27.22 -9.60 -44.25
N ALA A 75 -26.23 -9.21 -43.44
CA ALA A 75 -25.55 -10.14 -42.56
C ALA A 75 -26.47 -10.66 -41.44
N ASN A 76 -26.27 -11.91 -41.05
CA ASN A 76 -27.03 -12.48 -39.95
C ASN A 76 -26.36 -12.12 -38.63
N PHE A 77 -27.04 -11.40 -37.74
CA PHE A 77 -26.62 -11.02 -36.42
C PHE A 77 -27.79 -10.86 -35.47
N GLU A 78 -27.53 -10.78 -34.15
CA GLU A 78 -28.55 -10.55 -33.12
C GLU A 78 -28.21 -9.31 -32.31
N TYR A 79 -29.24 -8.52 -31.95
CA TYR A 79 -29.15 -7.55 -30.88
C TYR A 79 -29.40 -8.22 -29.52
N GLN A 80 -28.79 -7.68 -28.47
CA GLN A 80 -29.06 -8.11 -27.12
C GLN A 80 -29.42 -6.92 -26.23
N ARG A 81 -30.47 -7.05 -25.44
CA ARG A 81 -30.82 -6.11 -24.39
C ARG A 81 -31.06 -6.79 -23.05
N LEU A 82 -30.90 -6.03 -22.00
CA LEU A 82 -31.18 -6.50 -20.64
C LEU A 82 -32.71 -6.43 -20.40
N TYR A 83 -33.22 -7.41 -19.65
CA TYR A 83 -34.62 -7.40 -19.19
C TYR A 83 -34.90 -6.12 -18.37
N GLY A 84 -36.03 -5.47 -18.62
CA GLY A 84 -36.39 -4.22 -17.97
C GLY A 84 -35.74 -2.96 -18.54
N MET A 85 -34.79 -3.08 -19.51
CA MET A 85 -34.08 -1.95 -20.09
C MET A 85 -34.23 -1.89 -21.61
N GLY A 86 -34.27 -0.66 -22.16
CA GLY A 86 -34.23 -0.41 -23.60
C GLY A 86 -35.48 -0.86 -24.40
N GLU A 87 -36.61 -1.19 -23.76
CA GLU A 87 -37.77 -1.73 -24.44
C GLU A 87 -38.35 -0.76 -25.48
N LEU A 88 -38.52 0.52 -25.10
CA LEU A 88 -39.02 1.54 -26.01
C LEU A 88 -38.02 1.80 -27.15
N LEU A 89 -36.73 1.81 -26.87
CA LEU A 89 -35.67 2.00 -27.85
C LEU A 89 -35.74 0.90 -28.94
N TYR A 90 -35.84 -0.35 -28.53
CA TYR A 90 -35.89 -1.48 -29.46
C TYR A 90 -37.21 -1.53 -30.24
N LYS A 91 -38.35 -1.23 -29.59
CA LYS A 91 -39.65 -1.07 -30.32
C LYS A 91 -39.60 0.04 -31.37
N SER A 92 -38.97 1.17 -31.01
CA SER A 92 -38.79 2.28 -31.97
C SER A 92 -37.85 1.90 -33.11
N ALA A 93 -36.73 1.21 -32.79
CA ALA A 93 -35.80 0.73 -33.78
C ALA A 93 -36.47 -0.27 -34.77
N GLU A 94 -37.28 -1.21 -34.29
CA GLU A 94 -38.04 -2.15 -35.14
C GLU A 94 -39.03 -1.42 -36.06
N SER A 95 -39.68 -0.34 -35.59
CA SER A 95 -40.60 0.43 -36.39
C SER A 95 -39.91 1.22 -37.52
N VAL A 96 -38.68 1.69 -37.31
CA VAL A 96 -37.93 2.51 -38.26
C VAL A 96 -37.05 1.66 -39.18
N LEU A 97 -36.38 0.62 -38.64
CA LEU A 97 -35.40 -0.19 -39.35
C LEU A 97 -35.95 -1.49 -39.92
N GLY A 98 -37.20 -1.84 -39.57
CA GLY A 98 -37.81 -3.12 -39.95
C GLY A 98 -37.45 -4.28 -39.06
N LYS A 99 -38.23 -5.39 -39.15
CA LYS A 99 -38.05 -6.60 -38.25
C LYS A 99 -37.01 -7.59 -38.74
N ASN A 100 -35.95 -7.17 -39.40
CA ASN A 100 -35.02 -8.11 -40.04
C ASN A 100 -34.00 -8.77 -39.09
N ASN A 101 -33.83 -8.25 -37.87
CA ASN A 101 -32.83 -8.78 -36.93
C ASN A 101 -33.46 -9.22 -35.60
N LYS A 102 -33.02 -10.39 -35.12
CA LYS A 102 -33.50 -10.93 -33.85
C LYS A 102 -32.96 -10.12 -32.68
N THR A 103 -33.86 -9.77 -31.76
CA THR A 103 -33.48 -9.18 -30.46
C THR A 103 -33.62 -10.21 -29.35
N THR A 104 -32.51 -10.55 -28.70
CA THR A 104 -32.50 -11.46 -27.56
C THR A 104 -32.53 -10.64 -26.28
N ILE A 105 -33.38 -11.04 -25.33
CA ILE A 105 -33.50 -10.43 -24.01
C ILE A 105 -32.84 -11.38 -23.02
N TYR A 106 -31.88 -10.90 -22.21
CA TYR A 106 -31.35 -11.70 -21.15
C TYR A 106 -31.67 -11.08 -19.79
N ALA A 107 -31.86 -11.96 -18.80
CA ALA A 107 -32.13 -11.58 -17.42
C ALA A 107 -31.26 -12.45 -16.51
N PRO A 108 -30.66 -11.89 -15.44
CA PRO A 108 -30.04 -12.67 -14.40
C PRO A 108 -31.11 -13.41 -13.61
N ILE A 109 -30.82 -14.64 -13.22
CA ILE A 109 -31.70 -15.47 -12.39
C ILE A 109 -30.93 -15.89 -11.15
N GLY A 110 -31.49 -15.65 -9.97
CA GLY A 110 -30.88 -15.98 -8.68
C GLY A 110 -31.75 -15.52 -7.51
N LYS A 111 -31.26 -15.73 -6.29
CA LYS A 111 -31.89 -15.17 -5.09
C LYS A 111 -31.76 -13.65 -5.09
N TYR A 112 -32.70 -12.94 -4.47
CA TYR A 112 -32.69 -11.47 -4.47
C TYR A 112 -31.40 -10.86 -3.92
N LYS A 113 -30.81 -11.48 -2.89
CA LYS A 113 -29.56 -11.04 -2.28
C LYS A 113 -28.35 -11.11 -3.25
N ASP A 114 -28.34 -12.09 -4.14
CA ASP A 114 -27.29 -12.28 -5.15
C ASP A 114 -27.49 -11.34 -6.36
N LEU A 115 -28.75 -11.01 -6.65
CA LEU A 115 -29.11 -10.12 -7.75
C LEU A 115 -29.01 -8.63 -7.41
N LEU A 116 -29.08 -8.26 -6.14
CA LEU A 116 -29.08 -6.87 -5.70
C LEU A 116 -27.81 -6.10 -6.13
N PRO A 117 -26.57 -6.60 -5.95
CA PRO A 117 -25.36 -5.93 -6.42
C PRO A 117 -25.34 -5.77 -7.96
N TYR A 118 -25.86 -6.76 -8.68
CA TYR A 118 -25.99 -6.68 -10.12
C TYR A 118 -26.94 -5.57 -10.55
N LEU A 119 -28.12 -5.47 -9.92
CA LEU A 119 -29.14 -4.45 -10.22
C LEU A 119 -28.66 -3.05 -9.85
N VAL A 120 -27.99 -2.89 -8.70
CA VAL A 120 -27.43 -1.58 -8.27
C VAL A 120 -26.42 -1.07 -9.29
N ARG A 121 -25.50 -1.90 -9.79
CA ARG A 121 -24.58 -1.48 -10.87
C ARG A 121 -25.30 -1.04 -12.13
N ARG A 122 -26.37 -1.74 -12.52
CA ARG A 122 -27.18 -1.33 -13.70
C ARG A 122 -27.87 0.00 -13.48
N LEU A 123 -28.38 0.25 -12.27
CA LEU A 123 -28.98 1.54 -11.92
C LEU A 123 -27.95 2.67 -11.95
N LEU A 124 -26.76 2.45 -11.42
CA LEU A 124 -25.65 3.43 -11.43
C LEU A 124 -25.18 3.73 -12.88
N GLU A 125 -25.02 2.70 -13.71
CA GLU A 125 -24.68 2.89 -15.13
C GLU A 125 -25.71 3.74 -15.87
N ASN A 126 -26.99 3.52 -15.60
CA ASN A 126 -28.06 4.30 -16.23
C ASN A 126 -28.18 5.72 -15.66
N GLY A 127 -27.91 5.88 -14.38
CA GLY A 127 -27.94 7.17 -13.70
C GLY A 127 -26.70 8.05 -13.98
N ALA A 128 -25.64 7.49 -14.59
CA ALA A 128 -24.46 8.27 -14.92
C ALA A 128 -24.79 9.37 -15.94
N ASN A 129 -24.32 10.60 -15.70
CA ASN A 129 -24.53 11.76 -16.61
C ASN A 129 -24.01 11.50 -18.03
N SER A 130 -23.11 10.56 -18.23
CA SER A 130 -22.60 10.13 -19.53
C SER A 130 -23.47 9.07 -20.22
N SER A 131 -24.48 8.50 -19.53
CA SER A 131 -25.32 7.47 -20.11
C SER A 131 -26.22 8.04 -21.19
N PHE A 132 -26.47 7.26 -22.26
CA PHE A 132 -27.38 7.67 -23.34
C PHE A 132 -28.80 7.93 -22.82
N ILE A 133 -29.26 7.11 -21.86
CA ILE A 133 -30.63 7.23 -21.31
C ILE A 133 -30.75 8.51 -20.47
N ASN A 134 -29.77 8.83 -19.65
CA ASN A 134 -29.82 10.05 -18.83
C ASN A 134 -29.82 11.31 -19.71
N ARG A 135 -28.98 11.34 -20.74
CA ARG A 135 -28.93 12.44 -21.69
C ARG A 135 -30.18 12.54 -22.56
N LEU A 136 -30.82 11.41 -22.91
CA LEU A 136 -32.09 11.40 -23.63
C LEU A 136 -33.25 11.99 -22.82
N LEU A 137 -33.18 11.85 -21.47
CA LEU A 137 -34.20 12.38 -20.55
C LEU A 137 -33.93 13.83 -20.15
N ASP A 138 -32.78 14.37 -20.46
CA ASP A 138 -32.39 15.75 -20.19
C ASP A 138 -33.01 16.68 -21.23
N PRO A 139 -33.95 17.58 -20.84
CA PRO A 139 -34.63 18.50 -21.77
C PRO A 139 -33.68 19.48 -22.49
N GLU A 140 -32.50 19.71 -21.96
CA GLU A 140 -31.50 20.62 -22.53
C GLU A 140 -30.58 19.91 -23.54
N THR A 141 -30.62 18.59 -23.63
CA THR A 141 -29.80 17.82 -24.58
C THR A 141 -30.45 17.82 -25.98
N ASP A 142 -29.73 18.40 -26.95
CA ASP A 142 -30.16 18.40 -28.36
C ASP A 142 -30.17 16.96 -28.94
N SER A 143 -31.26 16.56 -29.55
CA SER A 143 -31.39 15.27 -30.23
C SER A 143 -30.41 15.10 -31.40
N LEU A 144 -29.98 16.19 -32.05
CA LEU A 144 -28.96 16.19 -33.11
C LEU A 144 -27.58 15.82 -32.51
N TRP A 145 -27.27 16.32 -31.35
CA TRP A 145 -26.04 15.96 -30.64
C TRP A 145 -26.01 14.47 -30.27
N LEU A 146 -27.15 13.88 -29.88
CA LEU A 146 -27.24 12.43 -29.60
C LEU A 146 -26.99 11.57 -30.85
N ALA A 147 -27.43 12.07 -32.03
CA ALA A 147 -27.23 11.40 -33.31
C ALA A 147 -25.84 11.61 -33.92
N GLU A 148 -25.04 12.51 -33.39
CA GLU A 148 -23.73 12.86 -33.93
C GLU A 148 -22.73 11.72 -33.83
N SER A 149 -21.84 11.60 -34.84
CA SER A 149 -20.79 10.58 -34.86
C SER A 149 -19.87 10.72 -33.67
N PRO A 150 -19.51 9.61 -32.97
CA PRO A 150 -18.55 9.61 -31.86
C PRO A 150 -17.18 10.16 -32.26
N VAL A 151 -16.81 10.12 -33.54
CA VAL A 151 -15.54 10.71 -34.03
C VAL A 151 -15.51 12.22 -33.82
N LYS A 152 -16.63 12.93 -34.03
CA LYS A 152 -16.69 14.38 -33.76
C LYS A 152 -16.64 14.68 -32.26
N LYS A 153 -17.22 13.84 -31.43
CA LYS A 153 -17.27 14.02 -29.98
C LYS A 153 -15.90 13.89 -29.28
N ILE A 154 -14.91 13.30 -29.95
CA ILE A 154 -13.52 13.21 -29.36
C ILE A 154 -12.97 14.58 -28.99
N ALA A 155 -13.26 15.61 -29.83
CA ALA A 155 -12.74 16.95 -29.61
C ALA A 155 -13.47 17.73 -28.50
N GLU A 156 -14.68 17.31 -28.12
CA GLU A 156 -15.53 18.01 -27.15
C GLU A 156 -15.32 17.55 -25.68
N GLU A 157 -14.76 16.37 -25.46
CA GLU A 157 -14.54 15.82 -24.11
C GLU A 157 -13.39 16.56 -23.40
N SER A 158 -13.73 17.51 -22.51
CA SER A 158 -12.79 18.43 -21.85
C SER A 158 -12.16 17.91 -20.55
N LYS A 159 -12.73 16.89 -19.91
CA LYS A 159 -12.17 16.33 -18.64
C LYS A 159 -11.32 15.11 -18.94
N GLU A 160 -10.04 15.24 -18.72
CA GLU A 160 -9.09 14.12 -18.80
C GLU A 160 -8.90 13.51 -17.42
N ILE A 161 -8.93 12.17 -17.36
CA ILE A 161 -8.49 11.43 -16.19
C ILE A 161 -6.97 11.50 -16.19
N PRO A 162 -6.33 11.94 -15.09
CA PRO A 162 -4.88 12.02 -15.04
C PRO A 162 -4.27 10.64 -15.24
N MET A 163 -3.16 10.56 -15.96
CA MET A 163 -2.42 9.30 -16.10
C MET A 163 -2.02 8.76 -14.70
N PRO A 164 -1.91 7.43 -14.51
CA PRO A 164 -1.58 6.86 -13.21
C PRO A 164 -0.33 7.46 -12.55
N VAL A 165 0.67 7.85 -13.34
CA VAL A 165 1.89 8.52 -12.86
C VAL A 165 1.63 9.93 -12.32
N ASN A 166 0.55 10.59 -12.73
CA ASN A 166 0.22 11.99 -12.44
C ASN A 166 -1.00 12.16 -11.53
N ILE A 167 -1.35 11.15 -10.73
CA ILE A 167 -2.53 11.23 -9.82
C ILE A 167 -2.31 12.20 -8.66
N PHE A 168 -1.07 12.52 -8.30
CA PHE A 168 -0.74 13.48 -7.26
C PHE A 168 -0.38 14.84 -7.87
N ASN A 169 -0.82 15.92 -7.22
CA ASN A 169 -0.56 17.28 -7.71
C ASN A 169 0.88 17.76 -7.47
N ASP A 170 1.55 17.22 -6.47
CA ASP A 170 2.82 17.70 -5.95
C ASP A 170 3.99 16.72 -6.19
N ARG A 171 3.74 15.50 -6.61
CA ARG A 171 4.77 14.50 -6.89
C ARG A 171 4.32 13.50 -7.97
N LEU A 172 5.27 12.81 -8.56
CA LEU A 172 4.96 11.66 -9.41
C LEU A 172 4.57 10.46 -8.54
N ASN A 173 3.56 9.72 -8.97
CA ASN A 173 3.27 8.40 -8.42
C ASN A 173 4.37 7.41 -8.86
N SER A 174 4.73 6.48 -7.98
CA SER A 174 5.70 5.44 -8.29
C SER A 174 5.18 4.48 -9.38
N LYS A 175 6.06 4.08 -10.29
CA LYS A 175 5.73 3.14 -11.37
C LYS A 175 5.61 1.73 -10.83
N GLY A 176 4.55 1.05 -11.23
CA GLY A 176 4.36 -0.36 -11.00
C GLY A 176 4.51 -1.17 -12.28
N LEU A 177 4.28 -2.47 -12.14
CA LEU A 177 4.32 -3.42 -13.24
C LEU A 177 2.98 -4.15 -13.33
N ASP A 178 2.39 -4.19 -14.53
CA ASP A 178 1.19 -5.00 -14.76
C ASP A 178 1.59 -6.48 -14.82
N LEU A 179 1.41 -7.16 -13.68
CA LEU A 179 1.73 -8.58 -13.52
C LEU A 179 0.65 -9.50 -14.10
N SER A 180 -0.49 -8.98 -14.55
CA SER A 180 -1.51 -9.74 -15.25
C SER A 180 -1.11 -10.02 -16.72
N GLU A 181 -0.15 -9.27 -17.26
CA GLU A 181 0.38 -9.46 -18.60
C GLU A 181 1.54 -10.48 -18.59
N GLN A 182 1.34 -11.63 -19.27
CA GLN A 182 2.35 -12.70 -19.36
C GLN A 182 3.70 -12.20 -19.90
N ALA A 183 3.67 -11.28 -20.85
CA ALA A 183 4.90 -10.72 -21.45
C ALA A 183 5.75 -9.95 -20.39
N ASN A 184 5.11 -9.25 -19.46
CA ASN A 184 5.79 -8.56 -18.36
C ASN A 184 6.40 -9.58 -17.38
N LEU A 185 5.66 -10.63 -17.02
CA LEU A 185 6.17 -11.72 -16.18
C LEU A 185 7.37 -12.42 -16.79
N ASP A 186 7.30 -12.77 -18.07
CA ASP A 186 8.40 -13.45 -18.78
C ASP A 186 9.65 -12.58 -18.84
N LYS A 187 9.49 -11.30 -19.17
CA LYS A 187 10.59 -10.33 -19.18
C LYS A 187 11.22 -10.17 -17.79
N LEU A 188 10.39 -10.11 -16.75
CA LEU A 188 10.87 -10.01 -15.37
C LEU A 188 11.63 -11.27 -14.96
N LYS A 189 11.09 -12.46 -15.21
CA LYS A 189 11.78 -13.74 -14.95
C LYS A 189 13.16 -13.79 -15.64
N ASP A 190 13.25 -13.36 -16.89
CA ASP A 190 14.53 -13.36 -17.61
C ASP A 190 15.51 -12.30 -17.04
N CYS A 191 15.02 -11.16 -16.58
CA CYS A 191 15.86 -10.17 -15.90
C CYS A 191 16.41 -10.70 -14.57
N LEU A 192 15.58 -11.40 -13.78
CA LEU A 192 15.97 -11.94 -12.47
C LEU A 192 17.00 -13.08 -12.61
N LYS A 193 16.90 -13.94 -13.63
CA LYS A 193 17.90 -14.98 -13.93
C LYS A 193 19.33 -14.46 -14.08
N ASN A 194 19.51 -13.18 -14.43
CA ASN A 194 20.84 -12.59 -14.52
C ASN A 194 21.57 -12.51 -13.17
N PHE A 195 20.86 -12.66 -12.06
CA PHE A 195 21.40 -12.66 -10.70
C PHE A 195 21.64 -14.06 -10.15
N ASP A 196 21.11 -15.12 -10.80
CA ASP A 196 21.28 -16.50 -10.37
C ASP A 196 22.77 -16.86 -10.29
N GLY A 197 23.13 -17.55 -9.21
CA GLY A 197 24.52 -17.96 -8.96
C GLY A 197 25.48 -16.82 -8.61
N LYS A 198 25.03 -15.58 -8.57
CA LYS A 198 25.81 -14.44 -8.11
C LYS A 198 25.65 -14.28 -6.60
N THR A 199 26.76 -14.14 -5.90
CA THR A 199 26.76 -13.89 -4.45
C THR A 199 27.20 -12.47 -4.16
N LYS A 200 26.54 -11.82 -3.20
CA LYS A 200 26.90 -10.48 -2.73
C LYS A 200 27.72 -10.54 -1.44
N ARG A 201 28.60 -9.57 -1.31
CA ARG A 201 29.28 -9.29 -0.05
C ARG A 201 28.58 -8.14 0.64
N ALA A 202 28.11 -8.36 1.87
CA ALA A 202 27.51 -7.33 2.72
C ALA A 202 28.38 -7.14 3.96
N GLU A 203 28.76 -5.90 4.21
CA GLU A 203 29.56 -5.48 5.36
C GLU A 203 29.11 -4.12 5.87
N SER A 204 29.43 -3.81 7.11
CA SER A 204 29.14 -2.50 7.69
C SER A 204 29.94 -1.38 6.99
N VAL A 205 29.36 -0.19 6.93
CA VAL A 205 29.96 1.00 6.34
C VAL A 205 30.10 2.09 7.41
N TYR A 206 31.30 2.54 7.63
CA TYR A 206 31.66 3.55 8.64
C TYR A 206 32.40 4.72 8.03
N ASP A 207 32.30 5.91 8.63
CA ASP A 207 33.06 7.10 8.26
C ASP A 207 34.57 6.86 8.47
N SER A 208 35.27 6.40 7.42
CA SER A 208 36.74 6.29 7.33
C SER A 208 37.46 5.39 8.38
N ARG A 209 36.76 4.54 9.11
CA ARG A 209 37.36 3.67 10.09
C ARG A 209 36.94 2.21 9.90
N ASN A 210 37.91 1.34 9.70
CA ASN A 210 37.68 -0.10 9.74
C ASN A 210 37.45 -0.52 11.20
N PRO A 211 36.28 -1.05 11.60
CA PRO A 211 36.00 -1.36 13.00
C PRO A 211 36.79 -2.53 13.56
N GLY A 212 37.39 -3.38 12.74
CA GLY A 212 38.21 -4.51 13.18
C GLY A 212 37.58 -5.88 13.00
N ASN A 213 37.23 -6.60 14.04
CA ASN A 213 36.79 -8.00 13.95
C ASN A 213 35.31 -8.11 13.52
N SER A 214 35.09 -8.79 12.39
CA SER A 214 33.76 -9.18 11.91
C SER A 214 33.69 -10.69 11.71
N GLU A 215 32.53 -11.27 12.02
CA GLU A 215 32.26 -12.70 11.83
C GLU A 215 31.53 -12.90 10.49
N LYS A 216 32.01 -13.87 9.70
CA LYS A 216 31.45 -14.20 8.40
C LYS A 216 30.28 -15.18 8.54
N HIS A 217 29.15 -14.80 7.96
CA HIS A 217 27.95 -15.62 7.81
C HIS A 217 27.62 -15.83 6.33
N ILE A 218 27.01 -16.95 5.99
CA ILE A 218 26.50 -17.20 4.64
C ILE A 218 24.99 -16.96 4.64
N SER A 219 24.56 -16.02 3.82
CA SER A 219 23.14 -15.79 3.58
C SER A 219 22.64 -16.77 2.52
N LYS A 220 21.49 -17.40 2.81
CA LYS A 220 20.85 -18.40 1.93
C LYS A 220 19.48 -17.90 1.49
N SER A 221 19.13 -18.24 0.27
CA SER A 221 17.81 -17.99 -0.26
C SER A 221 16.74 -18.73 0.54
N LEU A 222 15.72 -18.01 1.00
CA LEU A 222 14.52 -18.60 1.61
C LEU A 222 13.68 -19.37 0.60
N SER A 223 13.79 -19.01 -0.69
CA SER A 223 13.01 -19.62 -1.75
C SER A 223 13.54 -21.01 -2.14
N ASN A 224 14.88 -21.17 -2.30
CA ASN A 224 15.46 -22.39 -2.83
C ASN A 224 16.69 -22.92 -2.06
N GLY A 225 17.10 -22.26 -0.97
CA GLY A 225 18.20 -22.69 -0.09
C GLY A 225 19.60 -22.47 -0.65
N THR A 226 19.76 -21.87 -1.82
CA THR A 226 21.07 -21.58 -2.43
C THR A 226 21.78 -20.44 -1.70
N ASP A 227 23.12 -20.42 -1.76
CA ASP A 227 23.92 -19.34 -1.19
C ASP A 227 23.79 -18.08 -2.04
N ILE A 228 23.30 -16.98 -1.45
CA ILE A 228 23.07 -15.70 -2.14
C ILE A 228 24.10 -14.62 -1.71
N GLY A 229 24.84 -14.83 -0.66
CA GLY A 229 25.85 -13.86 -0.22
C GLY A 229 26.67 -14.26 0.97
N SER A 230 27.71 -13.45 1.21
CA SER A 230 28.52 -13.49 2.43
C SER A 230 28.30 -12.20 3.22
N VAL A 231 27.93 -12.33 4.47
CA VAL A 231 27.61 -11.23 5.38
C VAL A 231 28.64 -11.18 6.51
N TYR A 232 29.09 -10.00 6.86
CA TYR A 232 30.07 -9.79 7.92
C TYR A 232 29.44 -8.99 9.04
N PHE A 233 29.22 -9.64 10.19
CA PHE A 233 28.64 -9.01 11.38
C PHE A 233 29.76 -8.52 12.29
N ASP A 234 29.65 -7.29 12.75
CA ASP A 234 30.63 -6.68 13.62
C ASP A 234 30.44 -7.08 15.09
N SER A 235 31.55 -7.14 15.82
CA SER A 235 31.48 -7.33 17.27
C SER A 235 30.97 -6.05 17.97
N CYS A 236 30.32 -6.21 19.13
CA CYS A 236 29.88 -5.08 19.95
C CYS A 236 31.02 -4.14 20.32
N GLU A 237 32.21 -4.67 20.61
CA GLU A 237 33.43 -3.90 20.94
C GLU A 237 33.86 -3.02 19.74
N SER A 238 33.83 -3.57 18.53
CA SER A 238 34.11 -2.82 17.27
C SER A 238 33.15 -1.67 17.08
N ILE A 239 31.86 -1.89 17.32
CA ILE A 239 30.80 -0.89 17.22
C ILE A 239 31.00 0.20 18.27
N GLU A 240 31.22 -0.15 19.55
CA GLU A 240 31.48 0.83 20.61
C GLU A 240 32.66 1.73 20.27
N LYS A 241 33.74 1.15 19.77
CA LYS A 241 34.94 1.88 19.35
C LYS A 241 34.64 2.81 18.15
N ALA A 242 33.90 2.33 17.14
CA ALA A 242 33.57 3.12 15.97
C ALA A 242 32.71 4.33 16.33
N PHE A 243 31.75 4.18 17.25
CA PHE A 243 30.81 5.24 17.65
C PHE A 243 31.18 5.96 18.96
N SER A 244 32.39 5.72 19.51
CA SER A 244 32.89 6.45 20.67
C SER A 244 33.08 7.95 20.44
N TYR A 245 33.27 8.35 19.17
CA TYR A 245 33.42 9.74 18.74
C TYR A 245 32.48 10.07 17.57
N TYR A 246 31.82 11.21 17.65
CA TYR A 246 30.94 11.71 16.60
C TYR A 246 31.41 13.05 16.06
N LYS A 247 31.60 13.11 14.77
CA LYS A 247 31.78 14.34 14.02
C LYS A 247 30.62 14.48 13.05
N LYS A 248 29.94 15.63 13.07
CA LYS A 248 28.88 15.96 12.10
C LYS A 248 29.42 15.88 10.68
N SER A 249 28.69 15.22 9.81
CA SER A 249 29.02 15.12 8.39
C SER A 249 28.85 16.47 7.67
N SER A 250 29.35 16.55 6.44
CA SER A 250 29.09 17.71 5.57
C SER A 250 27.61 17.85 5.19
N TRP A 251 26.85 16.75 5.22
CA TRP A 251 25.44 16.71 4.90
C TRP A 251 24.58 17.65 5.76
N THR A 252 24.89 17.72 7.06
CA THR A 252 24.15 18.59 8.00
C THR A 252 24.25 20.08 7.68
N LYS A 253 25.19 20.49 6.81
CA LYS A 253 25.41 21.88 6.36
C LYS A 253 24.82 22.17 4.99
N THR A 254 24.31 21.18 4.28
CA THR A 254 23.70 21.36 2.96
C THR A 254 22.31 21.98 3.08
N SER A 255 21.86 22.64 2.00
CA SER A 255 20.50 23.18 1.94
C SER A 255 19.47 22.04 1.85
N VAL A 256 18.24 22.29 2.34
CA VAL A 256 17.15 21.34 2.22
C VAL A 256 16.84 21.00 0.76
N VAL A 257 16.96 21.97 -0.14
CA VAL A 257 16.75 21.77 -1.60
C VAL A 257 17.76 20.77 -2.16
N TYR A 258 19.05 20.93 -1.84
CA TYR A 258 20.08 19.99 -2.28
C TYR A 258 19.82 18.56 -1.77
N ARG A 259 19.44 18.42 -0.48
CA ARG A 259 19.12 17.10 0.09
C ARG A 259 17.93 16.46 -0.61
N ALA A 260 16.89 17.24 -0.87
CA ALA A 260 15.71 16.79 -1.60
C ALA A 260 16.03 16.34 -3.03
N GLU A 261 16.88 17.07 -3.75
CA GLU A 261 17.33 16.69 -5.09
C GLU A 261 18.10 15.38 -5.10
N VAL A 262 19.00 15.16 -4.13
CA VAL A 262 19.74 13.89 -4.00
C VAL A 262 18.78 12.73 -3.72
N LEU A 263 17.82 12.90 -2.80
CA LEU A 263 16.85 11.85 -2.48
C LEU A 263 15.93 11.53 -3.66
N LYS A 264 15.52 12.53 -4.44
CA LYS A 264 14.76 12.32 -5.70
C LYS A 264 15.58 11.56 -6.75
N LYS A 265 16.88 11.83 -6.86
CA LYS A 265 17.77 11.05 -7.74
C LYS A 265 17.86 9.58 -7.31
N ILE A 266 17.89 9.32 -6.00
CA ILE A 266 17.86 7.95 -5.47
C ILE A 266 16.53 7.28 -5.83
N ALA A 267 15.40 7.97 -5.70
CA ALA A 267 14.09 7.46 -6.09
C ALA A 267 14.05 7.07 -7.56
N ASP A 268 14.51 7.94 -8.43
CA ASP A 268 14.56 7.71 -9.88
C ASP A 268 15.53 6.57 -10.24
N PHE A 269 16.66 6.45 -9.53
CA PHE A 269 17.59 5.35 -9.72
C PHE A 269 16.96 4.00 -9.37
N ILE A 270 16.30 3.89 -8.20
CA ILE A 270 15.64 2.67 -7.74
C ILE A 270 14.50 2.29 -8.69
N GLU A 271 13.67 3.25 -9.08
CA GLU A 271 12.52 3.01 -9.98
C GLU A 271 12.97 2.50 -11.36
N ASN A 272 14.08 3.02 -11.89
CA ASN A 272 14.60 2.62 -13.19
C ASN A 272 15.50 1.36 -13.15
N ASN A 273 15.96 0.93 -11.97
CA ASN A 273 16.86 -0.22 -11.80
C ASN A 273 16.36 -1.17 -10.68
N PRO A 274 15.13 -1.67 -10.70
CA PRO A 274 14.55 -2.40 -9.59
C PRO A 274 15.03 -3.85 -9.48
N ASN A 275 15.57 -4.44 -10.56
CA ASN A 275 15.74 -5.88 -10.70
C ASN A 275 16.62 -6.52 -9.61
N GLU A 276 17.70 -5.87 -9.19
CA GLU A 276 18.56 -6.39 -8.11
C GLU A 276 17.84 -6.41 -6.78
N LEU A 277 17.08 -5.35 -6.45
CA LEU A 277 16.28 -5.31 -5.23
C LEU A 277 15.14 -6.35 -5.28
N LEU A 278 14.46 -6.50 -6.41
CA LEU A 278 13.42 -7.53 -6.60
C LEU A 278 13.99 -8.93 -6.38
N TYR A 279 15.16 -9.24 -6.95
CA TYR A 279 15.81 -10.52 -6.75
C TYR A 279 16.05 -10.83 -5.28
N TYR A 280 16.65 -9.88 -4.53
CA TYR A 280 16.92 -10.10 -3.10
C TYR A 280 15.67 -10.01 -2.23
N LEU A 281 14.62 -9.27 -2.60
CA LEU A 281 13.33 -9.33 -1.91
C LEU A 281 12.70 -10.74 -1.98
N ILE A 282 12.81 -11.41 -3.13
CA ILE A 282 12.33 -12.78 -3.33
C ILE A 282 13.21 -13.78 -2.56
N HIS A 283 14.54 -13.67 -2.68
CA HIS A 283 15.45 -14.70 -2.19
C HIS A 283 15.89 -14.49 -0.73
N GLU A 284 16.19 -13.25 -0.31
CA GLU A 284 16.62 -12.97 1.06
C GLU A 284 15.44 -12.78 2.02
N ALA A 285 14.39 -12.07 1.58
CA ALA A 285 13.22 -11.77 2.40
C ALA A 285 12.03 -12.73 2.19
N GLY A 286 12.09 -13.61 1.18
CA GLY A 286 11.03 -14.58 0.89
C GLY A 286 9.73 -13.95 0.42
N LYS A 287 9.77 -12.80 -0.27
CA LYS A 287 8.59 -12.08 -0.74
C LYS A 287 8.09 -12.56 -2.08
N HIS A 288 6.78 -12.55 -2.26
CA HIS A 288 6.16 -12.71 -3.58
C HIS A 288 6.46 -11.52 -4.47
N ILE A 289 6.36 -11.73 -5.76
CA ILE A 289 6.71 -10.71 -6.75
C ILE A 289 5.82 -9.45 -6.64
N GLU A 290 4.53 -9.61 -6.39
CA GLU A 290 3.61 -8.48 -6.18
C GLU A 290 4.03 -7.65 -4.97
N ASP A 291 4.27 -8.30 -3.84
CA ASP A 291 4.73 -7.66 -2.60
C ASP A 291 6.10 -6.99 -2.80
N ALA A 292 6.99 -7.59 -3.59
CA ALA A 292 8.31 -7.04 -3.88
C ALA A 292 8.23 -5.77 -4.75
N VAL A 293 7.37 -5.77 -5.76
CA VAL A 293 7.10 -4.59 -6.61
C VAL A 293 6.49 -3.48 -5.79
N ASP A 294 5.46 -3.77 -4.98
CA ASP A 294 4.79 -2.79 -4.13
C ASP A 294 5.74 -2.19 -3.09
N GLU A 295 6.64 -2.98 -2.52
CA GLU A 295 7.64 -2.49 -1.57
C GLU A 295 8.65 -1.53 -2.20
N ILE A 296 9.10 -1.80 -3.41
CA ILE A 296 9.97 -0.86 -4.16
C ILE A 296 9.22 0.43 -4.47
N ARG A 297 7.96 0.36 -4.87
CA ARG A 297 7.11 1.52 -5.10
C ARG A 297 6.95 2.37 -3.85
N GLU A 298 6.67 1.75 -2.71
CA GLU A 298 6.56 2.43 -1.42
C GLU A 298 7.87 3.14 -1.05
N ALA A 299 9.01 2.51 -1.28
CA ALA A 299 10.33 3.11 -1.04
C ALA A 299 10.58 4.35 -1.92
N VAL A 300 10.22 4.29 -3.21
CA VAL A 300 10.28 5.42 -4.15
C VAL A 300 9.37 6.55 -3.69
N ASP A 301 8.15 6.22 -3.27
CA ASP A 301 7.18 7.19 -2.77
C ASP A 301 7.65 7.86 -1.47
N PHE A 302 8.29 7.15 -0.52
CA PHE A 302 8.91 7.75 0.67
C PHE A 302 9.98 8.78 0.29
N LEU A 303 10.87 8.43 -0.63
CA LEU A 303 11.94 9.33 -1.08
C LEU A 303 11.39 10.61 -1.71
N ARG A 304 10.41 10.50 -2.60
CA ARG A 304 9.78 11.66 -3.25
C ARG A 304 8.99 12.49 -2.25
N TYR A 305 8.13 11.86 -1.46
CA TYR A 305 7.26 12.55 -0.51
C TYR A 305 8.05 13.29 0.57
N TYR A 306 9.02 12.64 1.22
CA TYR A 306 9.81 13.31 2.25
C TYR A 306 10.73 14.39 1.70
N SER A 307 11.15 14.30 0.44
CA SER A 307 11.87 15.39 -0.23
C SER A 307 11.04 16.66 -0.30
N ASP A 308 9.78 16.53 -0.71
CA ASP A 308 8.87 17.67 -0.86
C ASP A 308 8.41 18.22 0.50
N GLU A 309 8.08 17.32 1.43
CA GLU A 309 7.70 17.72 2.79
C GLU A 309 8.84 18.40 3.56
N ALA A 310 10.09 17.98 3.38
CA ALA A 310 11.25 18.65 3.99
C ALA A 310 11.44 20.06 3.45
N ILE A 311 11.24 20.27 2.14
CA ILE A 311 11.27 21.60 1.54
C ILE A 311 10.15 22.47 2.15
N LYS A 312 8.92 21.97 2.20
CA LYS A 312 7.78 22.69 2.82
C LYS A 312 8.08 23.06 4.28
N LEU A 313 8.63 22.11 5.05
CA LEU A 313 8.91 22.31 6.47
C LEU A 313 10.05 23.30 6.72
N GLN A 314 11.18 23.21 5.99
CA GLN A 314 12.41 23.93 6.31
C GLN A 314 12.67 25.17 5.45
N SER A 315 12.04 25.31 4.26
CA SER A 315 12.20 26.49 3.40
C SER A 315 11.27 27.63 3.76
N THR A 316 10.16 27.33 4.45
CA THR A 316 9.17 28.34 4.83
C THR A 316 9.52 28.93 6.20
N SER A 317 9.89 30.20 6.24
CA SER A 317 9.96 30.93 7.51
C SER A 317 8.51 31.17 7.97
N ASN A 318 8.07 30.44 8.99
CA ASN A 318 6.75 30.62 9.55
C ASN A 318 6.76 31.89 10.42
N LYS A 319 6.25 32.99 9.86
CA LYS A 319 6.05 34.23 10.62
C LYS A 319 4.86 34.01 11.55
N LEU A 320 5.11 34.14 12.84
CA LEU A 320 4.08 34.07 13.88
C LEU A 320 3.53 35.47 14.14
N ASN A 321 2.21 35.57 14.27
CA ASN A 321 1.56 36.84 14.60
C ASN A 321 1.90 37.22 16.03
N GLY A 322 2.24 38.51 16.23
CA GLY A 322 2.62 39.07 17.52
C GLY A 322 2.29 40.55 17.61
N PRO A 323 2.72 41.22 18.70
CA PRO A 323 2.55 42.66 18.87
C PRO A 323 3.20 43.41 17.72
N THR A 324 2.62 44.57 17.41
CA THR A 324 3.17 45.48 16.38
C THR A 324 4.57 45.95 16.79
N GLY A 325 5.53 45.78 15.91
CA GLY A 325 6.95 46.13 16.22
C GLY A 325 7.78 44.94 16.69
N GLU A 326 7.20 43.74 16.63
CA GLU A 326 7.93 42.48 16.80
C GLU A 326 7.92 41.64 15.50
N GLU A 327 9.03 41.01 15.22
CA GLU A 327 9.13 39.98 14.20
C GLU A 327 9.41 38.64 14.89
N ASN A 328 8.46 37.71 14.78
CA ASN A 328 8.57 36.37 15.37
C ASN A 328 8.64 35.33 14.25
N ILE A 329 9.73 34.58 14.19
CA ILE A 329 9.99 33.58 13.12
C ILE A 329 10.23 32.23 13.75
N LEU A 330 9.42 31.23 13.36
CA LEU A 330 9.64 29.83 13.69
C LEU A 330 10.46 29.16 12.60
N THR A 331 11.56 28.51 12.97
CA THR A 331 12.45 27.76 12.08
C THR A 331 12.65 26.33 12.59
N TYR A 332 13.03 25.42 11.68
CA TYR A 332 13.24 24.00 11.96
C TYR A 332 14.68 23.60 11.66
N HIS A 333 15.35 23.00 12.63
CA HIS A 333 16.77 22.61 12.56
C HIS A 333 16.93 21.09 12.78
N PRO A 334 17.91 20.44 12.13
CA PRO A 334 18.22 19.03 12.38
C PRO A 334 18.49 18.76 13.85
N ARG A 335 17.97 17.65 14.41
CA ARG A 335 18.29 17.24 15.77
C ARG A 335 19.73 16.78 15.94
N GLY A 336 20.27 16.06 14.93
CA GLY A 336 21.60 15.50 14.96
C GLY A 336 21.63 14.05 14.44
N ARG A 337 22.28 13.13 15.15
CA ARG A 337 22.41 11.74 14.72
C ARG A 337 21.22 10.90 15.13
N PHE A 338 20.61 10.22 14.15
CA PHE A 338 19.56 9.24 14.36
C PHE A 338 20.07 7.81 14.21
N LEU A 339 19.59 6.91 15.05
CA LEU A 339 19.70 5.48 14.87
C LEU A 339 18.38 4.98 14.25
N CYS A 340 18.45 4.43 13.04
CA CYS A 340 17.33 3.85 12.33
C CYS A 340 17.43 2.32 12.41
N ILE A 341 16.50 1.68 13.11
CA ILE A 341 16.43 0.22 13.28
C ILE A 341 15.22 -0.28 12.52
N SER A 342 15.44 -1.03 11.44
CA SER A 342 14.39 -1.51 10.55
C SER A 342 14.19 -3.03 10.63
N PRO A 343 12.96 -3.52 10.40
CA PRO A 343 12.63 -4.93 10.44
C PRO A 343 12.99 -5.64 9.12
N TRP A 344 12.81 -6.95 9.12
CA TRP A 344 13.06 -7.81 7.95
C TRP A 344 11.85 -7.93 7.01
N ASN A 345 10.64 -7.66 7.47
CA ASN A 345 9.41 -7.90 6.68
C ASN A 345 9.12 -6.84 5.63
N PHE A 346 9.68 -5.63 5.78
CA PHE A 346 9.74 -4.57 4.76
C PHE A 346 11.17 -4.00 4.71
N PRO A 347 12.14 -4.82 4.26
CA PRO A 347 13.57 -4.49 4.38
C PRO A 347 14.02 -3.36 3.47
N VAL A 348 13.23 -3.00 2.46
CA VAL A 348 13.50 -1.89 1.53
C VAL A 348 12.69 -0.66 1.94
N ALA A 349 11.35 -0.78 2.00
CA ALA A 349 10.49 0.38 2.19
C ALA A 349 10.65 1.03 3.57
N ILE A 350 10.60 0.25 4.67
CA ILE A 350 10.73 0.80 6.02
C ILE A 350 12.15 1.31 6.26
N LEU A 351 13.17 0.60 5.79
CA LEU A 351 14.56 1.04 5.88
C LEU A 351 14.74 2.41 5.19
N ILE A 352 14.30 2.53 3.94
CA ILE A 352 14.38 3.77 3.16
C ILE A 352 13.52 4.86 3.80
N GLY A 353 12.33 4.54 4.27
CA GLY A 353 11.43 5.49 4.93
C GLY A 353 12.07 6.15 6.15
N GLN A 354 12.70 5.37 7.05
CA GLN A 354 13.38 5.90 8.23
C GLN A 354 14.63 6.73 7.84
N ILE A 355 15.46 6.20 6.96
CA ILE A 355 16.69 6.86 6.50
C ILE A 355 16.38 8.17 5.77
N SER A 356 15.44 8.14 4.83
CA SER A 356 15.10 9.31 4.02
C SER A 356 14.47 10.42 4.85
N ALA A 357 13.61 10.11 5.83
CA ALA A 357 13.05 11.11 6.75
C ALA A 357 14.15 11.84 7.55
N ALA A 358 15.10 11.10 8.09
CA ALA A 358 16.23 11.66 8.84
C ALA A 358 17.16 12.48 7.93
N LEU A 359 17.53 11.96 6.75
CA LEU A 359 18.42 12.64 5.82
C LEU A 359 17.79 13.89 5.19
N ALA A 360 16.51 13.84 4.80
CA ALA A 360 15.79 14.98 4.22
C ALA A 360 15.81 16.18 5.16
N THR A 361 15.67 15.94 6.45
CA THR A 361 15.67 16.97 7.50
C THR A 361 17.08 17.41 7.93
N GLY A 362 18.15 16.80 7.37
CA GLY A 362 19.54 17.19 7.59
C GLY A 362 20.23 16.50 8.75
N ASN A 363 19.73 15.36 9.22
CA ASN A 363 20.36 14.54 10.24
C ASN A 363 21.37 13.57 9.63
N ASP A 364 22.32 13.10 10.46
CA ASP A 364 23.17 11.95 10.15
C ASP A 364 22.48 10.68 10.64
N VAL A 365 22.71 9.56 9.96
CA VAL A 365 22.02 8.28 10.21
C VAL A 365 23.00 7.16 10.48
N ILE A 366 22.73 6.38 11.52
CA ILE A 366 23.23 5.02 11.68
C ILE A 366 22.07 4.08 11.33
N SER A 367 22.20 3.30 10.28
CA SER A 367 21.24 2.30 9.85
C SER A 367 21.60 0.94 10.45
N LYS A 368 20.69 0.34 11.21
CA LYS A 368 20.81 -1.04 11.72
C LYS A 368 19.61 -1.85 11.20
N PRO A 369 19.74 -2.52 10.05
CA PRO A 369 18.72 -3.42 9.54
C PRO A 369 18.61 -4.69 10.40
N SER A 370 17.56 -5.48 10.17
CA SER A 370 17.48 -6.83 10.71
C SER A 370 18.61 -7.72 10.20
N GLU A 371 19.04 -8.66 11.03
CA GLU A 371 20.03 -9.70 10.71
C GLU A 371 19.55 -10.67 9.62
N HIS A 372 18.26 -10.68 9.32
CA HIS A 372 17.67 -11.55 8.30
C HIS A 372 17.77 -10.98 6.88
N THR A 373 17.99 -9.67 6.71
CA THR A 373 18.01 -9.00 5.41
C THR A 373 19.17 -8.03 5.22
N PRO A 374 20.40 -8.44 5.55
CA PRO A 374 21.59 -7.59 5.53
C PRO A 374 22.07 -7.26 4.11
N ILE A 375 21.84 -8.12 3.11
CA ILE A 375 22.27 -7.89 1.72
C ILE A 375 21.47 -6.75 1.12
N LEU A 376 20.15 -6.77 1.27
CA LEU A 376 19.27 -5.67 0.82
C LEU A 376 19.70 -4.33 1.42
N ALA A 377 19.96 -4.29 2.72
CA ALA A 377 20.41 -3.07 3.38
C ALA A 377 21.77 -2.56 2.86
N SER A 378 22.69 -3.47 2.56
CA SER A 378 23.99 -3.13 1.97
C SER A 378 23.82 -2.56 0.53
N ILE A 379 22.96 -3.16 -0.30
CA ILE A 379 22.65 -2.66 -1.65
C ILE A 379 22.07 -1.25 -1.55
N ILE A 380 21.07 -1.04 -0.69
CA ILE A 380 20.42 0.27 -0.49
C ILE A 380 21.44 1.32 -0.05
N THR A 381 22.26 1.01 0.95
CA THR A 381 23.31 1.93 1.45
C THR A 381 24.27 2.32 0.31
N ASN A 382 24.70 1.37 -0.50
CA ASN A 382 25.56 1.64 -1.65
C ASN A 382 24.87 2.50 -2.72
N ILE A 383 23.56 2.30 -2.95
CA ILE A 383 22.78 3.18 -3.84
C ILE A 383 22.80 4.61 -3.31
N PHE A 384 22.51 4.83 -2.02
CA PHE A 384 22.53 6.17 -1.42
C PHE A 384 23.89 6.84 -1.58
N HIS A 385 24.99 6.15 -1.30
CA HIS A 385 26.34 6.68 -1.45
C HIS A 385 26.67 6.99 -2.92
N SER A 386 26.31 6.10 -3.85
CA SER A 386 26.56 6.31 -5.28
C SER A 386 25.83 7.51 -5.86
N GLN A 387 24.69 7.89 -5.27
CA GLN A 387 23.88 9.03 -5.69
C GLN A 387 24.22 10.33 -4.95
N GLY A 388 25.20 10.31 -4.03
CA GLY A 388 25.78 11.53 -3.45
C GLY A 388 25.53 11.74 -1.95
N VAL A 389 24.98 10.77 -1.23
CA VAL A 389 24.93 10.81 0.24
C VAL A 389 26.31 10.42 0.79
N PRO A 390 26.99 11.27 1.57
CA PRO A 390 28.32 10.94 2.13
C PRO A 390 28.24 9.76 3.11
N GLU A 391 29.30 8.94 3.18
CA GLU A 391 29.40 7.83 4.13
C GLU A 391 29.25 8.30 5.60
N GLY A 392 29.76 9.47 5.95
CA GLY A 392 29.56 10.04 7.29
C GLY A 392 28.12 10.44 7.61
N ALA A 393 27.28 10.66 6.57
CA ALA A 393 25.86 11.00 6.75
C ALA A 393 24.97 9.77 6.86
N LEU A 394 25.34 8.69 6.17
CA LEU A 394 24.65 7.40 6.26
C LEU A 394 25.66 6.30 6.51
N GLN A 395 25.64 5.72 7.70
CA GLN A 395 26.48 4.60 8.12
C GLN A 395 25.63 3.36 8.29
N LEU A 396 26.15 2.20 7.89
CA LEU A 396 25.47 0.91 8.00
C LEU A 396 26.17 0.06 9.06
N VAL A 397 25.40 -0.53 9.97
CA VAL A 397 25.89 -1.48 10.96
C VAL A 397 25.13 -2.80 10.80
N LEU A 398 25.85 -3.85 10.39
CA LEU A 398 25.31 -5.19 10.28
C LEU A 398 25.61 -5.99 11.58
N GLY A 399 24.61 -6.72 12.03
CA GLY A 399 24.68 -7.53 13.24
C GLY A 399 23.29 -7.84 13.81
N ASP A 400 23.28 -8.52 14.94
CA ASP A 400 22.08 -8.99 15.64
C ASP A 400 21.46 -7.96 16.59
N GLY A 401 20.58 -8.42 17.49
CA GLY A 401 19.95 -7.58 18.50
C GLY A 401 20.93 -7.01 19.54
N MET A 402 22.07 -7.68 19.82
CA MET A 402 23.08 -7.18 20.76
C MET A 402 23.81 -5.96 20.19
N ASN A 403 24.08 -5.97 18.88
CA ASN A 403 24.63 -4.82 18.17
C ASN A 403 23.68 -3.62 18.24
N GLY A 404 22.37 -3.86 18.07
CA GLY A 404 21.33 -2.83 18.27
C GLY A 404 21.33 -2.25 19.68
N ALA A 405 21.37 -3.11 20.69
CA ALA A 405 21.44 -2.71 22.11
C ALA A 405 22.73 -1.90 22.43
N THR A 406 23.84 -2.25 21.81
CA THR A 406 25.10 -1.50 21.91
C THR A 406 24.97 -0.10 21.32
N LEU A 407 24.36 0.01 20.13
CA LEU A 407 24.16 1.29 19.47
C LEU A 407 23.25 2.23 20.26
N THR A 408 22.20 1.71 20.93
CA THR A 408 21.30 2.55 21.74
C THR A 408 21.99 3.25 22.92
N LYS A 409 23.15 2.77 23.35
CA LYS A 409 23.98 3.38 24.42
C LYS A 409 24.87 4.52 23.93
N SER A 410 25.02 4.72 22.61
CA SER A 410 25.90 5.75 22.04
C SER A 410 25.47 7.15 22.43
N LYS A 411 26.34 7.88 23.13
CA LYS A 411 26.09 9.25 23.62
C LYS A 411 25.84 10.28 22.50
N SER A 412 26.15 9.94 21.27
CA SER A 412 25.96 10.82 20.12
C SER A 412 24.54 10.86 19.59
N LEU A 413 23.66 9.95 20.01
CA LEU A 413 22.30 9.86 19.53
C LEU A 413 21.43 11.03 20.00
N LYS A 414 20.64 11.57 19.07
CA LYS A 414 19.61 12.58 19.31
C LYS A 414 18.20 12.06 19.00
N GLY A 415 18.13 10.94 18.31
CA GLY A 415 16.89 10.24 18.03
C GLY A 415 17.11 8.77 17.67
N VAL A 416 16.05 7.99 17.85
CA VAL A 416 15.93 6.61 17.40
C VAL A 416 14.61 6.47 16.65
N ALA A 417 14.66 5.97 15.42
CA ALA A 417 13.50 5.51 14.67
C ALA A 417 13.55 3.98 14.63
N PHE A 418 12.53 3.34 15.13
CA PHE A 418 12.46 1.89 15.31
C PHE A 418 11.16 1.33 14.71
N THR A 419 11.26 0.23 13.99
CA THR A 419 10.13 -0.61 13.62
C THR A 419 10.46 -2.07 13.96
N GLY A 420 9.58 -2.74 14.69
CA GLY A 420 9.78 -4.12 15.12
C GLY A 420 8.79 -4.56 16.21
N SER A 421 9.19 -5.49 17.09
CA SER A 421 8.32 -5.98 18.16
C SER A 421 8.15 -4.97 19.31
N THR A 422 6.99 -4.99 19.95
CA THR A 422 6.68 -4.16 21.14
C THR A 422 7.69 -4.39 22.28
N ASP A 423 8.13 -5.62 22.49
CA ASP A 423 9.13 -5.95 23.50
C ASP A 423 10.48 -5.30 23.22
N THR A 424 10.90 -5.28 21.95
CA THR A 424 12.14 -4.61 21.54
C THR A 424 12.02 -3.10 21.70
N ALA A 425 10.86 -2.51 21.35
CA ALA A 425 10.61 -1.09 21.56
C ALA A 425 10.77 -0.69 23.05
N ARG A 426 10.20 -1.48 23.96
CA ARG A 426 10.34 -1.27 25.41
C ARG A 426 11.79 -1.37 25.89
N LYS A 427 12.55 -2.35 25.39
CA LYS A 427 14.00 -2.50 25.71
C LYS A 427 14.80 -1.29 25.20
N ILE A 428 14.51 -0.78 24.01
CA ILE A 428 15.13 0.43 23.47
C ILE A 428 14.81 1.62 24.36
N GLN A 429 13.54 1.83 24.69
CA GLN A 429 13.08 2.93 25.54
C GLN A 429 13.77 2.92 26.90
N SER A 430 13.85 1.77 27.56
CA SER A 430 14.58 1.59 28.82
C SER A 430 16.07 1.93 28.66
N SER A 431 16.71 1.39 27.61
CA SER A 431 18.11 1.67 27.32
C SER A 431 18.39 3.16 27.12
N LEU A 432 17.49 3.89 26.44
CA LEU A 432 17.63 5.33 26.25
C LEU A 432 17.52 6.09 27.57
N LEU A 433 16.59 5.72 28.45
CA LEU A 433 16.44 6.33 29.78
C LEU A 433 17.66 6.09 30.68
N ASP A 434 18.16 4.86 30.68
CA ASP A 434 19.26 4.46 31.59
C ASP A 434 20.63 5.01 31.16
N ASN A 435 20.84 5.17 29.84
CA ASN A 435 22.16 5.51 29.31
C ASN A 435 22.35 6.95 28.89
N HIS A 436 21.27 7.75 28.71
CA HIS A 436 21.38 9.12 28.24
C HIS A 436 20.95 10.12 29.32
N LYS A 437 21.71 11.23 29.45
CA LYS A 437 21.31 12.37 30.29
C LYS A 437 20.31 13.30 29.57
N GLU A 438 20.38 13.36 28.25
CA GLU A 438 19.48 14.13 27.41
C GLU A 438 18.26 13.29 27.05
N ILE A 439 17.14 13.96 26.80
CA ILE A 439 15.94 13.29 26.30
C ILE A 439 16.12 12.99 24.80
N VAL A 440 16.44 11.74 24.49
CA VAL A 440 16.58 11.26 23.11
C VAL A 440 15.18 11.06 22.52
N LYS A 441 14.95 11.57 21.31
CA LYS A 441 13.67 11.36 20.62
C LYS A 441 13.50 9.89 20.27
N PHE A 442 12.37 9.30 20.63
CA PHE A 442 12.02 7.92 20.27
C PHE A 442 10.77 7.90 19.40
N ILE A 443 10.89 7.32 18.22
CA ILE A 443 9.83 7.07 17.25
C ILE A 443 9.75 5.57 17.10
N ALA A 444 8.65 4.96 17.49
CA ALA A 444 8.47 3.51 17.44
C ALA A 444 7.19 3.17 16.70
N GLU A 445 7.29 2.20 15.81
CA GLU A 445 6.19 1.50 15.16
C GLU A 445 6.32 0.02 15.45
N THR A 446 5.26 -0.59 15.99
CA THR A 446 5.28 -1.98 16.43
C THR A 446 4.11 -2.77 15.86
N GLY A 447 3.94 -4.03 16.27
CA GLY A 447 2.87 -4.89 15.80
C GLY A 447 1.47 -4.52 16.31
N GLY A 448 0.49 -5.34 15.97
CA GLY A 448 -0.90 -5.14 16.35
C GLY A 448 -1.71 -6.43 16.40
N LEU A 449 -2.68 -6.48 17.30
CA LEU A 449 -3.78 -7.45 17.24
C LEU A 449 -4.91 -6.85 16.38
N ASN A 450 -4.63 -6.71 15.08
CA ASN A 450 -5.52 -6.01 14.15
C ASN A 450 -6.82 -6.80 13.95
N CYS A 451 -7.93 -6.11 14.09
CA CYS A 451 -9.26 -6.69 13.98
C CYS A 451 -9.97 -6.27 12.69
N MET A 452 -10.93 -7.08 12.26
CA MET A 452 -11.89 -6.71 11.21
C MET A 452 -13.29 -7.07 11.66
N ILE A 453 -14.21 -6.11 11.67
CA ILE A 453 -15.60 -6.27 12.05
C ILE A 453 -16.43 -6.48 10.78
N VAL A 454 -17.22 -7.54 10.74
CA VAL A 454 -18.12 -7.88 9.63
C VAL A 454 -19.54 -7.95 10.14
N ASP A 455 -20.41 -7.06 9.68
CA ASP A 455 -21.83 -7.13 10.02
C ASP A 455 -22.66 -7.88 8.96
N SER A 456 -23.91 -8.19 9.29
CA SER A 456 -24.82 -8.94 8.41
C SER A 456 -25.18 -8.21 7.10
N SER A 457 -24.84 -6.94 6.95
CA SER A 457 -25.07 -6.16 5.73
C SER A 457 -23.91 -6.21 4.74
N ALA A 458 -22.74 -6.74 5.14
CA ALA A 458 -21.55 -6.80 4.33
C ALA A 458 -21.73 -7.63 3.04
N LEU A 459 -20.92 -7.35 2.04
CA LEU A 459 -20.83 -8.19 0.83
C LEU A 459 -19.80 -9.29 1.08
N LEU A 460 -20.27 -10.52 1.29
CA LEU A 460 -19.43 -11.60 1.81
C LEU A 460 -18.31 -12.03 0.86
N GLU A 461 -18.52 -11.92 -0.46
CA GLU A 461 -17.50 -12.18 -1.47
C GLU A 461 -16.34 -11.19 -1.32
N GLN A 462 -16.64 -9.91 -1.15
CA GLN A 462 -15.60 -8.88 -0.92
C GLN A 462 -14.93 -9.09 0.45
N VAL A 463 -15.69 -9.44 1.48
CA VAL A 463 -15.13 -9.80 2.80
C VAL A 463 -14.11 -10.91 2.66
N THR A 464 -14.44 -11.97 1.90
CA THR A 464 -13.56 -13.12 1.69
C THR A 464 -12.24 -12.70 1.03
N ASP A 465 -12.31 -11.96 -0.09
CA ASP A 465 -11.11 -11.47 -0.78
C ASP A 465 -10.25 -10.60 0.13
N ASP A 466 -10.87 -9.65 0.84
CA ASP A 466 -10.18 -8.71 1.72
C ASP A 466 -9.59 -9.42 2.97
N VAL A 467 -10.24 -10.47 3.49
CA VAL A 467 -9.73 -11.31 4.59
C VAL A 467 -8.52 -12.12 4.13
N ILE A 468 -8.62 -12.83 3.00
CA ILE A 468 -7.51 -13.62 2.44
C ILE A 468 -6.28 -12.72 2.25
N ARG A 469 -6.47 -11.59 1.61
CA ARG A 469 -5.40 -10.62 1.40
C ARG A 469 -4.83 -10.07 2.71
N SER A 470 -5.69 -9.73 3.67
CA SER A 470 -5.26 -9.10 4.93
C SER A 470 -4.60 -10.08 5.89
N ALA A 471 -5.03 -11.34 5.95
CA ALA A 471 -4.53 -12.32 6.91
C ALA A 471 -3.32 -13.12 6.38
N PHE A 472 -3.29 -13.42 5.07
CA PHE A 472 -2.40 -14.45 4.55
C PHE A 472 -1.34 -13.97 3.55
N ASN A 473 -1.52 -12.82 2.89
CA ASN A 473 -0.46 -12.25 2.04
C ASN A 473 0.84 -12.08 2.84
N SER A 474 1.99 -12.28 2.18
CA SER A 474 3.32 -12.31 2.82
C SER A 474 3.40 -13.34 3.97
N ALA A 475 2.63 -14.45 3.89
CA ALA A 475 2.47 -15.42 4.98
C ALA A 475 2.04 -14.78 6.31
N GLY A 476 1.19 -13.74 6.28
CA GLY A 476 0.74 -13.00 7.45
C GLY A 476 1.83 -12.22 8.19
N GLN A 477 3.03 -12.08 7.61
CA GLN A 477 4.20 -11.45 8.24
C GLN A 477 4.22 -9.93 8.04
N ARG A 478 3.08 -9.27 8.27
CA ARG A 478 2.93 -7.81 8.23
C ARG A 478 2.42 -7.28 9.57
N CYS A 479 2.90 -6.12 9.99
CA CYS A 479 2.39 -5.46 11.20
C CYS A 479 0.89 -5.11 11.08
N SER A 480 0.42 -4.84 9.86
CA SER A 480 -0.98 -4.57 9.52
C SER A 480 -1.81 -5.81 9.24
N ALA A 481 -1.24 -7.02 9.29
CA ALA A 481 -1.99 -8.25 8.97
C ALA A 481 -3.20 -8.43 9.90
N LEU A 482 -4.29 -8.93 9.33
CA LEU A 482 -5.50 -9.25 10.06
C LEU A 482 -5.23 -10.43 11.02
N ARG A 483 -5.43 -10.20 12.31
CA ARG A 483 -5.23 -11.20 13.34
C ARG A 483 -6.54 -11.75 13.90
N VAL A 484 -7.59 -10.92 13.88
CA VAL A 484 -8.90 -11.31 14.43
C VAL A 484 -10.02 -10.86 13.51
N LEU A 485 -10.80 -11.82 13.02
CA LEU A 485 -12.02 -11.57 12.26
C LEU A 485 -13.22 -11.70 13.22
N ILE A 486 -13.98 -10.62 13.39
CA ILE A 486 -15.11 -10.52 14.31
C ILE A 486 -16.39 -10.42 13.49
N VAL A 487 -17.18 -11.49 13.45
CA VAL A 487 -18.31 -11.65 12.52
C VAL A 487 -19.63 -11.66 13.27
N GLN A 488 -20.62 -10.93 12.77
CA GLN A 488 -21.97 -10.98 13.31
C GLN A 488 -22.55 -12.40 13.18
N GLU A 489 -23.19 -12.88 14.23
CA GLU A 489 -23.68 -14.26 14.33
C GLU A 489 -24.54 -14.73 13.15
N ASP A 490 -25.32 -13.81 12.54
CA ASP A 490 -26.23 -14.12 11.43
C ASP A 490 -25.52 -14.57 10.14
N VAL A 491 -24.27 -14.17 9.95
CA VAL A 491 -23.48 -14.47 8.73
C VAL A 491 -22.18 -15.22 9.05
N TYR A 492 -22.00 -15.61 10.30
CA TYR A 492 -20.77 -16.21 10.80
C TYR A 492 -20.37 -17.48 10.04
N GLN A 493 -21.33 -18.41 9.86
CA GLN A 493 -21.04 -19.67 9.17
C GLN A 493 -20.78 -19.45 7.68
N ASP A 494 -21.56 -18.59 7.03
CA ASP A 494 -21.36 -18.26 5.61
C ASP A 494 -19.94 -17.67 5.37
N VAL A 495 -19.45 -16.81 6.30
CA VAL A 495 -18.10 -16.24 6.21
C VAL A 495 -17.02 -17.30 6.41
N ILE A 496 -17.15 -18.18 7.43
CA ILE A 496 -16.19 -19.26 7.65
C ILE A 496 -16.10 -20.16 6.40
N ASP A 497 -17.25 -20.62 5.89
CA ASP A 497 -17.30 -21.53 4.75
C ASP A 497 -16.64 -20.90 3.50
N MET A 498 -16.88 -19.60 3.27
CA MET A 498 -16.29 -18.90 2.14
C MET A 498 -14.79 -18.68 2.31
N VAL A 499 -14.33 -18.25 3.50
CA VAL A 499 -12.89 -18.02 3.75
C VAL A 499 -12.15 -19.36 3.75
N ALA A 500 -12.66 -20.41 4.37
CA ALA A 500 -12.06 -21.73 4.35
C ALA A 500 -11.96 -22.29 2.93
N GLY A 501 -13.04 -22.17 2.12
CA GLY A 501 -13.01 -22.55 0.71
C GLY A 501 -12.02 -21.75 -0.13
N ALA A 502 -11.82 -20.46 0.17
CA ALA A 502 -10.79 -19.65 -0.48
C ALA A 502 -9.38 -20.08 -0.07
N MET A 503 -9.18 -20.48 1.20
CA MET A 503 -7.89 -21.00 1.67
C MET A 503 -7.48 -22.30 0.99
N GLU A 504 -8.43 -23.16 0.62
CA GLU A 504 -8.17 -24.45 -0.06
C GLU A 504 -7.50 -24.28 -1.45
N VAL A 505 -7.71 -23.15 -2.11
CA VAL A 505 -7.19 -22.91 -3.46
C VAL A 505 -5.87 -22.13 -3.48
N LEU A 506 -5.33 -21.75 -2.31
CA LEU A 506 -4.08 -21.03 -2.21
C LEU A 506 -2.89 -21.99 -2.42
N ASP A 507 -1.97 -21.63 -3.31
CA ASP A 507 -0.74 -22.36 -3.55
C ASP A 507 0.36 -21.93 -2.57
N ILE A 508 0.97 -22.91 -1.88
CA ILE A 508 2.02 -22.70 -0.88
C ILE A 508 3.37 -23.17 -1.42
N GLY A 509 4.37 -22.31 -1.41
CA GLY A 509 5.69 -22.73 -1.91
C GLY A 509 6.70 -21.60 -2.12
N PRO A 510 7.80 -21.93 -2.82
CA PRO A 510 8.88 -20.99 -3.12
C PRO A 510 8.40 -19.74 -3.87
N THR A 511 8.80 -18.58 -3.40
CA THR A 511 8.38 -17.27 -3.96
C THR A 511 9.02 -16.93 -5.32
N GLU A 512 10.06 -17.65 -5.73
CA GLU A 512 10.57 -17.62 -7.11
C GLU A 512 9.58 -18.19 -8.15
N ASN A 513 8.64 -19.04 -7.69
CA ASN A 513 7.50 -19.45 -8.49
C ASN A 513 6.36 -18.42 -8.30
N PHE A 514 6.16 -17.56 -9.29
CA PHE A 514 5.20 -16.47 -9.24
C PHE A 514 3.72 -16.93 -9.19
N ASN A 515 3.46 -18.23 -9.28
CA ASN A 515 2.11 -18.78 -9.14
C ASN A 515 1.78 -19.14 -7.68
N ASN A 516 2.75 -19.16 -6.77
CA ASN A 516 2.49 -19.44 -5.37
C ASN A 516 1.94 -18.21 -4.67
N ASP A 517 0.98 -18.41 -3.76
CA ASP A 517 0.31 -17.34 -2.99
C ASP A 517 0.93 -17.14 -1.60
N ILE A 518 1.40 -18.22 -0.98
CA ILE A 518 1.94 -18.22 0.39
C ILE A 518 3.41 -18.59 0.38
N GLY A 519 4.25 -17.66 0.83
CA GLY A 519 5.69 -17.81 0.92
C GLY A 519 6.19 -18.40 2.24
N PRO A 520 7.51 -18.45 2.45
CA PRO A 520 8.13 -19.00 3.64
C PRO A 520 7.99 -18.08 4.84
N ILE A 521 8.08 -18.68 6.03
CA ILE A 521 8.35 -17.95 7.29
C ILE A 521 9.83 -17.58 7.32
N ILE A 522 10.14 -16.40 7.85
CA ILE A 522 11.48 -15.80 7.79
C ILE A 522 12.58 -16.66 8.42
N SER A 523 12.28 -17.45 9.44
CA SER A 523 13.25 -18.28 10.14
C SER A 523 12.65 -19.54 10.71
N LYS A 524 13.50 -20.53 10.98
CA LYS A 524 13.10 -21.80 11.62
C LYS A 524 12.55 -21.57 13.04
N ASP A 525 13.11 -20.62 13.78
CA ASP A 525 12.63 -20.29 15.13
C ASP A 525 11.21 -19.71 15.08
N ALA A 526 10.95 -18.81 14.14
CA ALA A 526 9.60 -18.26 13.92
C ALA A 526 8.63 -19.36 13.49
N PHE A 527 9.05 -20.25 12.57
CA PHE A 527 8.25 -21.39 12.14
C PHE A 527 7.87 -22.29 13.35
N SER A 528 8.85 -22.69 14.16
CA SER A 528 8.61 -23.56 15.32
C SER A 528 7.61 -22.93 16.29
N LYS A 529 7.78 -21.65 16.63
CA LYS A 529 6.84 -20.95 17.53
C LYS A 529 5.42 -20.90 17.00
N LEU A 530 5.24 -20.62 15.71
CA LEU A 530 3.92 -20.58 15.09
C LEU A 530 3.27 -21.97 15.04
N LYS A 531 4.06 -22.98 14.71
CA LYS A 531 3.61 -24.38 14.70
C LYS A 531 3.18 -24.82 16.08
N ASP A 532 4.01 -24.60 17.09
CA ASP A 532 3.71 -24.94 18.51
C ASP A 532 2.41 -24.25 18.96
N TYR A 533 2.21 -22.99 18.57
CA TYR A 533 0.98 -22.25 18.89
C TYR A 533 -0.28 -22.92 18.30
N ILE A 534 -0.22 -23.34 17.03
CA ILE A 534 -1.35 -24.02 16.36
C ILE A 534 -1.60 -25.39 17.02
N GLU A 535 -0.55 -26.14 17.34
CA GLU A 535 -0.66 -27.46 17.99
C GLU A 535 -1.28 -27.32 19.39
N VAL A 536 -0.85 -26.34 20.19
CA VAL A 536 -1.43 -26.05 21.51
C VAL A 536 -2.90 -25.70 21.40
N ALA A 537 -3.29 -24.84 20.47
CA ALA A 537 -4.69 -24.49 20.25
C ALA A 537 -5.57 -25.74 19.95
N SER A 538 -5.03 -26.68 19.16
CA SER A 538 -5.72 -27.95 18.86
C SER A 538 -5.83 -28.87 20.10
N ILE A 539 -4.78 -28.94 20.92
CA ILE A 539 -4.73 -29.71 22.15
C ILE A 539 -5.73 -29.14 23.18
N ASP A 540 -5.87 -27.84 23.26
CA ASP A 540 -6.82 -27.14 24.15
C ASP A 540 -8.26 -27.23 23.65
N GLY A 541 -8.51 -27.96 22.56
CA GLY A 541 -9.84 -28.27 22.05
C GLY A 541 -10.50 -27.15 21.25
N LYS A 542 -9.71 -26.18 20.78
CA LYS A 542 -10.18 -25.13 19.86
C LYS A 542 -10.48 -25.72 18.48
N ASN A 543 -11.45 -25.17 17.79
CA ASN A 543 -11.69 -25.51 16.39
C ASN A 543 -10.61 -24.84 15.54
N VAL A 544 -9.78 -25.68 14.88
CA VAL A 544 -8.69 -25.26 14.01
C VAL A 544 -9.00 -25.71 12.60
N ILE A 545 -9.10 -24.75 11.66
CA ILE A 545 -9.33 -24.99 10.24
C ILE A 545 -8.02 -24.74 9.50
N GLN A 546 -7.41 -25.80 8.98
CA GLN A 546 -6.16 -25.77 8.26
C GLN A 546 -6.25 -26.72 7.05
N PRO A 547 -6.56 -26.20 5.83
CA PRO A 547 -6.84 -27.06 4.68
C PRO A 547 -5.61 -27.73 4.07
N HIS A 548 -4.40 -27.26 4.41
CA HIS A 548 -3.13 -27.78 3.86
C HIS A 548 -2.24 -28.34 4.97
N ASP A 549 -1.37 -29.27 4.62
CA ASP A 549 -0.32 -29.79 5.50
C ASP A 549 0.89 -28.87 5.56
N TYR A 550 1.72 -29.03 6.61
CA TYR A 550 3.02 -28.32 6.72
C TYR A 550 4.01 -28.78 5.64
N ILE A 551 4.69 -27.83 5.02
CA ILE A 551 5.67 -28.09 3.96
C ILE A 551 7.07 -27.65 4.44
N ASN A 552 8.05 -28.56 4.38
CA ASN A 552 9.50 -28.30 4.53
C ASN A 552 9.97 -27.49 5.75
N ASN A 553 9.27 -27.47 6.88
CA ASN A 553 9.68 -26.76 8.11
C ASN A 553 9.98 -25.25 7.96
N ILE A 554 9.45 -24.61 6.93
CA ILE A 554 9.51 -23.17 6.73
C ILE A 554 8.20 -22.57 6.19
N TYR A 555 7.24 -23.41 5.79
CA TYR A 555 5.92 -22.96 5.33
C TYR A 555 4.85 -23.34 6.35
N ILE A 556 4.17 -22.34 6.87
CA ILE A 556 2.97 -22.50 7.71
C ILE A 556 1.76 -22.33 6.79
N PRO A 557 0.86 -23.31 6.71
CA PRO A 557 -0.37 -23.13 5.93
C PRO A 557 -1.28 -22.07 6.55
N PRO A 558 -2.10 -21.39 5.74
CA PRO A 558 -3.18 -20.54 6.24
C PRO A 558 -4.03 -21.29 7.25
N THR A 559 -4.21 -20.71 8.44
CA THR A 559 -4.86 -21.37 9.56
C THR A 559 -5.87 -20.44 10.21
N ILE A 560 -7.10 -20.91 10.43
CA ILE A 560 -8.11 -20.23 11.24
C ILE A 560 -8.23 -20.95 12.59
N ILE A 561 -8.30 -20.17 13.68
CA ILE A 561 -8.51 -20.66 15.04
C ILE A 561 -9.74 -19.94 15.61
N GLU A 562 -10.77 -20.68 15.97
CA GLU A 562 -11.93 -20.10 16.64
C GLU A 562 -11.63 -19.73 18.09
N ILE A 563 -12.03 -18.55 18.51
CA ILE A 563 -11.93 -18.05 19.88
C ILE A 563 -13.27 -17.52 20.36
N GLU A 564 -13.49 -17.50 21.67
CA GLU A 564 -14.71 -16.98 22.27
C GLU A 564 -14.60 -15.51 22.65
N SER A 565 -13.36 -15.03 22.93
CA SER A 565 -13.10 -13.66 23.41
C SER A 565 -11.71 -13.18 23.00
N LEU A 566 -11.58 -11.87 22.77
CA LEU A 566 -10.28 -11.21 22.53
C LEU A 566 -9.30 -11.37 23.70
N SER A 567 -9.80 -11.60 24.93
CA SER A 567 -8.95 -11.80 26.11
C SER A 567 -8.13 -13.11 26.10
N GLU A 568 -8.42 -14.04 25.17
CA GLU A 568 -7.62 -15.24 24.97
C GLU A 568 -6.30 -14.98 24.24
N LEU A 569 -6.16 -13.81 23.62
CA LEU A 569 -4.99 -13.45 22.84
C LEU A 569 -3.99 -12.71 23.72
N GLU A 570 -2.91 -13.37 24.11
CA GLU A 570 -1.84 -12.77 24.91
C GLU A 570 -0.86 -11.95 24.10
N SER A 571 -0.61 -12.33 22.84
CA SER A 571 0.36 -11.68 21.95
C SER A 571 0.02 -11.89 20.49
N GLU A 572 0.62 -11.03 19.63
CA GLU A 572 0.54 -11.15 18.19
C GLU A 572 1.23 -12.43 17.68
N GLN A 573 0.54 -13.22 16.86
CA GLN A 573 1.12 -14.34 16.11
C GLN A 573 1.53 -13.85 14.71
N PHE A 574 2.83 -13.64 14.51
CA PHE A 574 3.36 -13.01 13.29
C PHE A 574 3.53 -14.02 12.15
N GLY A 575 2.42 -14.58 11.70
CA GLY A 575 2.35 -15.63 10.68
C GLY A 575 0.94 -15.73 10.08
N PRO A 576 0.68 -16.71 9.20
CA PRO A 576 -0.60 -16.86 8.50
C PRO A 576 -1.66 -17.53 9.40
N ILE A 577 -1.90 -16.93 10.56
CA ILE A 577 -2.85 -17.37 11.58
C ILE A 577 -3.90 -16.31 11.78
N LEU A 578 -5.15 -16.66 11.52
CA LEU A 578 -6.33 -15.82 11.71
C LEU A 578 -7.17 -16.36 12.84
N HIS A 579 -7.45 -15.56 13.85
CA HIS A 579 -8.46 -15.90 14.85
C HIS A 579 -9.83 -15.44 14.37
N ILE A 580 -10.89 -16.18 14.69
CA ILE A 580 -12.25 -15.79 14.34
C ILE A 580 -13.16 -15.92 15.56
N MET A 581 -14.01 -14.91 15.74
CA MET A 581 -15.03 -14.93 16.77
C MET A 581 -16.34 -14.33 16.27
N LYS A 582 -17.45 -14.67 16.93
CA LYS A 582 -18.78 -14.14 16.62
C LYS A 582 -19.22 -13.10 17.64
N PHE A 583 -20.04 -12.15 17.20
CA PHE A 583 -20.71 -11.21 18.09
C PHE A 583 -22.22 -11.16 17.80
N LYS A 584 -23.00 -10.80 18.82
CA LYS A 584 -24.47 -10.70 18.71
C LYS A 584 -24.89 -9.44 17.99
N ALA A 585 -25.94 -9.54 17.17
CA ALA A 585 -26.56 -8.38 16.54
C ALA A 585 -26.86 -7.29 17.57
N GLY A 586 -26.53 -6.03 17.24
CA GLY A 586 -26.71 -4.88 18.12
C GLY A 586 -25.59 -4.63 19.15
N ASN A 587 -24.58 -5.51 19.28
CA ASN A 587 -23.48 -5.35 20.24
C ASN A 587 -22.17 -4.80 19.63
N ILE A 588 -22.24 -4.01 18.55
CA ILE A 588 -21.05 -3.47 17.89
C ILE A 588 -20.23 -2.57 18.82
N GLN A 589 -20.89 -1.73 19.64
CA GLN A 589 -20.19 -0.86 20.60
C GLN A 589 -19.39 -1.69 21.62
N GLY A 590 -19.98 -2.77 22.15
CA GLY A 590 -19.26 -3.69 23.04
C GLY A 590 -18.03 -4.31 22.37
N VAL A 591 -18.14 -4.67 21.10
CA VAL A 591 -17.00 -5.19 20.32
C VAL A 591 -15.88 -4.13 20.21
N VAL A 592 -16.21 -2.87 19.89
CA VAL A 592 -15.22 -1.80 19.79
C VAL A 592 -14.57 -1.51 21.16
N GLU A 593 -15.34 -1.58 22.25
CA GLU A 593 -14.80 -1.45 23.61
C GLU A 593 -13.82 -2.59 23.95
N GLU A 594 -14.10 -3.82 23.54
CA GLU A 594 -13.18 -4.95 23.73
C GLU A 594 -11.90 -4.77 22.89
N ILE A 595 -12.01 -4.34 21.64
CA ILE A 595 -10.85 -4.02 20.80
C ILE A 595 -9.99 -2.93 21.47
N ASN A 596 -10.60 -1.86 21.97
CA ASN A 596 -9.88 -0.77 22.64
C ASN A 596 -9.14 -1.25 23.90
N LYS A 597 -9.65 -2.24 24.62
CA LYS A 597 -9.01 -2.84 25.82
C LYS A 597 -7.74 -3.62 25.50
N LEU A 598 -7.56 -4.08 24.26
CA LEU A 598 -6.31 -4.74 23.85
C LEU A 598 -5.10 -3.79 23.93
N ASN A 599 -5.32 -2.49 23.93
CA ASN A 599 -4.31 -1.43 23.89
C ASN A 599 -3.38 -1.48 22.66
N TYR A 600 -3.68 -2.30 21.66
CA TYR A 600 -3.08 -2.23 20.34
C TYR A 600 -3.91 -1.28 19.47
N GLY A 601 -3.28 -0.33 18.83
CA GLY A 601 -3.97 0.67 18.04
C GLY A 601 -3.33 0.89 16.67
N LEU A 602 -3.17 -0.15 15.85
CA LEU A 602 -2.57 -0.02 14.53
C LEU A 602 -3.62 0.06 13.42
N THR A 603 -4.29 -1.05 13.08
CA THR A 603 -5.30 -1.09 12.03
C THR A 603 -6.61 -1.73 12.49
N LEU A 604 -7.73 -1.28 11.90
CA LEU A 604 -9.06 -1.86 12.07
C LEU A 604 -9.78 -1.89 10.72
N GLY A 605 -10.32 -3.05 10.34
CA GLY A 605 -11.21 -3.22 9.21
C GLY A 605 -12.68 -3.17 9.62
N VAL A 606 -13.53 -2.66 8.74
CA VAL A 606 -14.98 -2.65 8.94
C VAL A 606 -15.66 -2.97 7.61
N HIS A 607 -16.42 -4.07 7.57
CA HIS A 607 -17.27 -4.40 6.43
C HIS A 607 -18.74 -4.23 6.78
N THR A 608 -19.36 -3.24 6.21
CA THR A 608 -20.79 -2.91 6.37
C THR A 608 -21.30 -2.07 5.20
N ARG A 609 -22.56 -2.22 4.84
CA ARG A 609 -23.25 -1.32 3.89
C ARG A 609 -24.03 -0.21 4.59
N VAL A 610 -23.92 -0.09 5.91
CA VAL A 610 -24.54 0.95 6.72
C VAL A 610 -23.49 2.00 7.07
N GLU A 611 -23.44 3.09 6.28
CA GLU A 611 -22.44 4.15 6.40
C GLU A 611 -22.35 4.74 7.81
N SER A 612 -23.50 5.06 8.42
CA SER A 612 -23.53 5.62 9.78
C SER A 612 -22.90 4.71 10.84
N ARG A 613 -22.96 3.39 10.63
CA ARG A 613 -22.33 2.38 11.50
C ARG A 613 -20.82 2.39 11.33
N ALA A 614 -20.36 2.45 10.08
CA ALA A 614 -18.92 2.57 9.79
C ALA A 614 -18.33 3.84 10.42
N ASP A 615 -19.03 4.97 10.30
CA ASP A 615 -18.62 6.25 10.89
C ASP A 615 -18.60 6.22 12.43
N GLU A 616 -19.55 5.53 13.04
CA GLU A 616 -19.60 5.36 14.50
C GLU A 616 -18.41 4.55 15.00
N ILE A 617 -18.12 3.40 14.36
CA ILE A 617 -16.95 2.58 14.67
C ILE A 617 -15.66 3.39 14.49
N ALA A 618 -15.50 4.09 13.38
CA ALA A 618 -14.32 4.87 13.09
C ALA A 618 -14.06 5.99 14.13
N ARG A 619 -15.13 6.55 14.72
CA ARG A 619 -15.00 7.60 15.76
C ARG A 619 -14.69 7.06 17.14
N THR A 620 -15.06 5.82 17.44
CA THR A 620 -14.96 5.23 18.79
C THR A 620 -13.80 4.27 18.96
N ALA A 621 -13.22 3.78 17.86
CA ALA A 621 -12.06 2.90 17.88
C ALA A 621 -10.75 3.69 18.12
N ASN A 622 -9.95 3.24 19.08
CA ASN A 622 -8.63 3.79 19.40
C ASN A 622 -7.55 3.14 18.53
N VAL A 623 -7.60 3.42 17.23
CA VAL A 623 -6.65 2.85 16.25
C VAL A 623 -6.15 3.92 15.29
N GLY A 624 -4.92 3.77 14.84
CA GLY A 624 -4.31 4.70 13.91
C GLY A 624 -4.96 4.72 12.52
N ASN A 625 -5.35 3.56 12.00
CA ASN A 625 -5.91 3.44 10.65
C ASN A 625 -7.20 2.60 10.66
N VAL A 626 -8.29 3.16 10.14
CA VAL A 626 -9.57 2.47 9.95
C VAL A 626 -9.83 2.32 8.45
N TYR A 627 -10.12 1.11 8.02
CA TYR A 627 -10.38 0.76 6.63
C TYR A 627 -11.82 0.25 6.48
N ILE A 628 -12.61 0.88 5.62
CA ILE A 628 -14.02 0.57 5.42
C ILE A 628 -14.22 -0.09 4.05
N ASN A 629 -14.80 -1.30 4.04
CA ASN A 629 -15.10 -2.10 2.85
C ASN A 629 -13.88 -2.30 1.94
N ARG A 630 -12.75 -2.63 2.53
CA ARG A 630 -11.50 -2.97 1.84
C ARG A 630 -10.55 -3.73 2.78
N ASP A 631 -9.47 -4.26 2.21
CA ASP A 631 -8.36 -4.85 2.97
C ASP A 631 -7.67 -3.83 3.91
N ILE A 632 -6.96 -4.34 4.94
CA ILE A 632 -6.30 -3.53 5.98
C ILE A 632 -4.78 -3.48 5.85
N VAL A 633 -4.20 -4.03 4.79
CA VAL A 633 -2.74 -4.23 4.65
C VAL A 633 -2.05 -3.23 3.73
N GLY A 634 -2.77 -2.36 3.07
CA GLY A 634 -2.20 -1.34 2.18
C GLY A 634 -2.12 0.02 2.85
N ALA A 635 -0.91 0.61 2.89
CA ALA A 635 -0.71 2.03 3.19
C ALA A 635 -0.04 2.70 2.00
N VAL A 636 -0.54 3.87 1.59
CA VAL A 636 0.03 4.64 0.49
C VAL A 636 0.62 5.92 1.04
N VAL A 637 1.90 6.14 0.83
CA VAL A 637 2.64 7.32 1.30
C VAL A 637 1.96 8.61 0.84
N GLY A 638 1.66 9.49 1.79
CA GLY A 638 0.96 10.76 1.53
C GLY A 638 -0.55 10.65 1.33
N VAL A 639 -1.12 9.42 1.27
CA VAL A 639 -2.56 9.18 1.09
C VAL A 639 -3.17 8.52 2.31
N GLN A 640 -2.53 7.47 2.79
CA GLN A 640 -2.91 6.70 3.98
C GLN A 640 -1.68 6.59 4.89
N PRO A 641 -1.28 7.68 5.57
CA PRO A 641 -0.16 7.63 6.51
C PRO A 641 -0.35 6.53 7.54
N PHE A 642 0.72 5.79 7.80
CA PHE A 642 0.66 4.56 8.58
C PHE A 642 1.38 4.70 9.92
N GLY A 643 0.72 4.27 10.99
CA GLY A 643 1.27 4.25 12.33
C GLY A 643 0.19 4.06 13.39
N GLY A 644 0.59 3.45 14.49
CA GLY A 644 -0.28 3.09 15.60
C GLY A 644 0.00 3.85 16.88
N GLU A 645 -0.86 3.62 17.88
CA GLU A 645 -0.74 4.16 19.23
C GLU A 645 -0.78 3.04 20.28
N GLY A 646 -0.56 3.39 21.52
CA GLY A 646 -0.55 2.43 22.63
C GLY A 646 0.59 1.43 22.50
N LEU A 647 0.27 0.13 22.44
CA LEU A 647 1.26 -0.93 22.24
C LEU A 647 1.77 -1.01 20.79
N SER A 648 1.12 -0.32 19.85
CA SER A 648 1.47 -0.35 18.42
C SER A 648 2.37 0.79 17.96
N GLY A 649 2.68 1.76 18.81
CA GLY A 649 3.63 2.81 18.43
C GLY A 649 3.48 4.11 19.19
N THR A 650 4.27 5.10 18.76
CA THR A 650 4.33 6.43 19.39
C THR A 650 3.38 7.46 18.76
N GLY A 651 2.48 7.02 17.88
CA GLY A 651 1.40 7.82 17.31
C GLY A 651 1.77 8.66 16.10
N CYS A 652 3.04 8.80 15.74
CA CYS A 652 3.46 9.57 14.58
C CYS A 652 3.47 8.72 13.33
N LYS A 653 2.68 9.11 12.31
CA LYS A 653 2.45 8.28 11.13
C LYS A 653 3.53 8.42 10.05
N ALA A 654 4.21 7.33 9.72
CA ALA A 654 5.10 7.27 8.57
C ALA A 654 4.34 7.57 7.26
N GLY A 655 4.98 8.26 6.33
CA GLY A 655 4.34 8.72 5.10
C GLY A 655 3.29 9.80 5.29
N GLY A 656 3.27 10.46 6.47
CA GLY A 656 2.34 11.52 6.79
C GLY A 656 2.99 12.90 6.91
N PRO A 657 2.19 13.98 6.85
CA PRO A 657 2.69 15.36 6.85
C PRO A 657 3.40 15.77 8.15
N ASN A 658 3.09 15.08 9.26
CA ASN A 658 3.67 15.37 10.57
C ASN A 658 4.89 14.51 10.92
N TYR A 659 5.27 13.55 10.04
CA TYR A 659 6.35 12.62 10.38
C TYR A 659 7.71 13.33 10.48
N LEU A 660 8.03 14.21 9.53
CA LEU A 660 9.31 14.91 9.50
C LEU A 660 9.51 15.86 10.70
N SER A 661 8.44 16.33 11.33
CA SER A 661 8.51 17.16 12.55
C SER A 661 9.21 16.44 13.72
N GLN A 662 9.21 15.11 13.71
CA GLN A 662 9.87 14.30 14.74
C GLN A 662 11.41 14.33 14.62
N PHE A 663 11.93 14.65 13.46
CA PHE A 663 13.36 14.65 13.12
C PHE A 663 14.01 16.03 13.25
N VAL A 664 13.24 17.05 13.60
CA VAL A 664 13.74 18.44 13.73
C VAL A 664 13.49 19.01 15.13
N ASN A 665 14.27 20.04 15.48
CA ASN A 665 14.01 20.92 16.62
C ASN A 665 13.44 22.23 16.11
N GLU A 666 12.46 22.77 16.82
CA GLU A 666 11.89 24.10 16.60
C GLU A 666 12.73 25.17 17.29
N GLN A 667 12.91 26.31 16.61
CA GLN A 667 13.52 27.50 17.19
C GLN A 667 12.68 28.72 16.84
N VAL A 668 12.29 29.48 17.83
CA VAL A 668 11.63 30.79 17.64
C VAL A 668 12.65 31.91 17.83
N VAL A 669 12.74 32.77 16.84
CA VAL A 669 13.53 34.00 16.94
C VAL A 669 12.56 35.19 17.00
N SER A 670 12.56 35.88 18.12
CA SER A 670 11.76 37.10 18.33
C SER A 670 12.68 38.32 18.28
N LYS A 671 12.39 39.25 17.37
CA LYS A 671 13.12 40.51 17.22
C LYS A 671 12.21 41.68 17.60
N ASN A 672 12.68 42.54 18.49
CA ASN A 672 12.06 43.81 18.77
C ASN A 672 12.54 44.87 17.75
N ILE A 673 11.74 45.08 16.70
CA ILE A 673 12.08 46.01 15.60
C ILE A 673 12.15 47.46 16.12
N VAL A 674 11.38 47.80 17.14
CA VAL A 674 11.37 49.16 17.73
C VAL A 674 12.73 49.51 18.32
N ALA A 675 13.49 48.52 18.83
CA ALA A 675 14.83 48.73 19.35
C ALA A 675 15.87 49.12 18.27
N PHE A 676 15.56 48.92 16.99
CA PHE A 676 16.43 49.29 15.84
C PHE A 676 16.11 50.68 15.24
N GLY A 677 15.25 51.50 15.87
CA GLY A 677 14.96 52.86 15.46
C GLY A 677 13.53 53.18 15.04
N GLY A 678 12.60 52.25 15.25
CA GLY A 678 11.17 52.47 15.02
C GLY A 678 10.51 51.45 14.06
N ASN A 679 9.20 51.40 14.12
CA ASN A 679 8.40 50.51 13.24
C ASN A 679 7.93 51.29 12.01
N THR A 680 8.65 51.13 10.90
CA THR A 680 8.37 51.78 9.62
C THR A 680 7.02 51.37 9.01
N GLU A 681 6.50 50.17 9.33
CA GLU A 681 5.16 49.74 8.91
C GLU A 681 4.05 50.56 9.57
N LEU A 682 4.16 50.83 10.86
CA LEU A 682 3.22 51.72 11.57
C LEU A 682 3.28 53.17 11.09
N LEU A 683 4.50 53.65 10.79
CA LEU A 683 4.69 55.00 10.28
C LEU A 683 4.11 55.16 8.86
N ASN A 684 4.14 54.09 8.06
CA ASN A 684 3.59 54.11 6.70
C ASN A 684 2.05 53.90 6.67
N LEU A 685 1.45 53.35 7.71
CA LEU A 685 -0.02 53.23 7.82
C LEU A 685 -0.69 54.62 8.03
N GLN A 686 0.02 55.58 8.58
CA GLN A 686 -0.48 56.98 8.75
C GLN A 686 -0.49 57.76 7.42
N ASN A 687 0.13 57.27 6.36
CA ASN A 687 0.23 57.92 5.05
C ASN A 687 -0.69 57.33 3.98
N LYS A 688 -1.65 56.50 4.35
CA LYS A 688 -2.66 55.92 3.46
C LYS A 688 -4.08 56.42 3.82
N GLU A 689 -4.24 57.75 4.03
CA GLU A 689 -5.54 58.40 3.93
C GLU A 689 -5.66 59.13 2.58
#